data_d6fc2a30cafc78c04ecd72ec17bb333c
#
_entry.id   d6fc2a30cafc78c04ecd72ec17bb333c
#
_cell.length_a   1.000
_cell.length_b   1.000
_cell.length_c   1.000
_cell.angle_alpha   90.00
_cell.angle_beta   90.00
_cell.angle_gamma   90.00
#
_symmetry.space_group_name_H-M   'P 1'
#
loop_
_entity.id
_entity.type
_entity.pdbx_description
1 polymer ?
#
loop_
_entity_poly.entity_id
_entity_poly.type
_entity_poly.pdbx_seq_one_letter_code
_entity_poly.pdbx_strand_id
1 'polypeptide(L)'
;MLTKIQKRDGRTVPFNIEKIADAIYKAARAVGGNDYQEAGEMAEKVCDYLEANVNKTGELPTVEEVQDAVEKVLVESGHAKTAKAYILYRADRTRVREMNTSLMKIYEDLTFKAARDCDIKRENANIDGDTAMGTMLKYGSEGAKQFNEMYVLAPEHSKAHRDGDIHIHDLDFLTLTTTCCQIDLIKLFKNGFSTGHGFLREPNEISSYSALACIAIQSNQNDQHGGQSIPNFDYSMADGVRKTYKHRYAQNIVRGLELIGGIEDLATAEADVKAYTKKLEEEKQLCPVLANDNGYQDAERECLREICPDISDEIIEKIQKFALKQAEVETDRATYQAMEALVHNLNTMNSRAGAQIPFSSINYGTDTSPEGRMVIKNVLLATEAGLGNGETPIFPIHIFKVKDGLNYNEGDPNYDLFKLACRVSAKRLFPNFSFIDAPYNLQYYKPGDYNTEIAYMGCRTRVIGNVYDPTREIVTGRGNLSFTSINLPRLGILAGGDIVKFFEMLEDRMNLVVDQLLYRFKIQSQKKVKNYPFLMGQGIWIDSEKLNPNDTIGEVLKHGTLSVGFIGLAECLKALIGVHHGESKEAQELGLRIIGRMRARMDEESKKTGLNFSLLATPAEGLSGRFVKIDRKKFGKIEGVTDREYYTNSFHIPVYFPINAFRKIKLEAPYHALTNAGHISYVELDGDPLQNLEAFEQIIRCMKESGIGYGSINHPVDRDPVSYTHLRAHETCADL
;
A
#
# COMPACT_ATOMS: atom_id res chain seq x y z
N MET A 1 -38.60 41.05 -32.08
CA MET A 1 -38.85 40.17 -30.93
C MET A 1 -38.17 38.82 -31.16
N LEU A 2 -37.25 38.46 -30.27
CA LEU A 2 -36.47 37.21 -30.38
C LEU A 2 -37.39 36.00 -30.19
N THR A 3 -37.56 35.17 -31.24
CA THR A 3 -38.52 34.06 -31.18
C THR A 3 -37.84 32.68 -31.05
N LYS A 4 -36.54 32.59 -31.36
CA LYS A 4 -35.79 31.33 -31.41
C LYS A 4 -34.38 31.52 -30.94
N ILE A 5 -33.76 30.46 -30.35
CA ILE A 5 -32.35 30.37 -30.00
C ILE A 5 -31.76 29.06 -30.50
N GLN A 6 -30.48 29.03 -30.71
CA GLN A 6 -29.72 27.82 -31.04
C GLN A 6 -29.18 27.15 -29.76
N LYS A 7 -29.55 25.87 -29.59
CA LYS A 7 -28.97 25.04 -28.52
C LYS A 7 -27.55 24.61 -28.89
N ARG A 8 -26.78 24.15 -27.86
CA ARG A 8 -25.41 23.61 -28.01
C ARG A 8 -25.29 22.44 -28.97
N ASP A 9 -26.35 21.66 -29.13
CA ASP A 9 -26.46 20.54 -30.10
C ASP A 9 -26.86 20.95 -31.51
N GLY A 10 -26.87 22.25 -31.78
CA GLY A 10 -27.24 22.84 -33.09
C GLY A 10 -28.74 22.97 -33.34
N ARG A 11 -29.60 22.39 -32.49
CA ARG A 11 -31.06 22.49 -32.65
C ARG A 11 -31.59 23.87 -32.35
N THR A 12 -32.48 24.35 -33.15
CA THR A 12 -33.22 25.60 -32.91
C THR A 12 -34.48 25.35 -32.10
N VAL A 13 -34.67 26.11 -31.02
CA VAL A 13 -35.84 25.99 -30.11
C VAL A 13 -36.47 27.37 -29.85
N PRO A 14 -37.76 27.42 -29.45
CA PRO A 14 -38.40 28.68 -29.06
C PRO A 14 -37.64 29.37 -27.93
N PHE A 15 -37.49 30.67 -28.03
CA PHE A 15 -36.94 31.51 -27.00
C PHE A 15 -37.96 31.68 -25.85
N ASN A 16 -37.48 31.60 -24.58
CA ASN A 16 -38.35 31.79 -23.41
C ASN A 16 -37.61 32.68 -22.40
N ILE A 17 -38.14 33.91 -22.19
CA ILE A 17 -37.61 34.93 -21.32
C ILE A 17 -37.72 34.53 -19.82
N GLU A 18 -38.81 33.79 -19.45
CA GLU A 18 -39.01 33.37 -18.07
C GLU A 18 -37.87 32.52 -17.56
N LYS A 19 -37.26 31.70 -18.42
CA LYS A 19 -36.07 30.92 -18.05
C LYS A 19 -34.87 31.78 -17.68
N ILE A 20 -34.75 32.97 -18.27
CA ILE A 20 -33.69 33.93 -17.98
C ILE A 20 -34.02 34.60 -16.61
N ALA A 21 -35.26 35.05 -16.43
CA ALA A 21 -35.73 35.60 -15.16
C ALA A 21 -35.55 34.64 -14.00
N ASP A 22 -35.92 33.37 -14.15
CA ASP A 22 -35.73 32.29 -13.18
C ASP A 22 -34.26 32.07 -12.82
N ALA A 23 -33.38 32.10 -13.81
CA ALA A 23 -31.95 31.92 -13.58
C ALA A 23 -31.33 33.11 -12.83
N ILE A 24 -31.72 34.33 -13.17
CA ILE A 24 -31.30 35.55 -12.46
C ILE A 24 -31.83 35.53 -11.04
N TYR A 25 -33.10 35.21 -10.83
CA TYR A 25 -33.73 35.15 -9.51
C TYR A 25 -33.03 34.11 -8.60
N LYS A 26 -32.70 32.93 -9.12
CA LYS A 26 -31.95 31.93 -8.36
C LYS A 26 -30.58 32.43 -7.92
N ALA A 27 -29.89 33.15 -8.78
CA ALA A 27 -28.60 33.76 -8.45
C ALA A 27 -28.75 34.89 -7.44
N ALA A 28 -29.80 35.72 -7.54
CA ALA A 28 -30.11 36.76 -6.58
C ALA A 28 -30.43 36.18 -5.21
N ARG A 29 -31.24 35.12 -5.14
CA ARG A 29 -31.55 34.42 -3.86
C ARG A 29 -30.27 33.88 -3.17
N ALA A 30 -29.31 33.39 -3.90
CA ALA A 30 -28.05 32.87 -3.34
C ALA A 30 -27.22 33.95 -2.63
N VAL A 31 -27.50 35.25 -2.91
CA VAL A 31 -26.80 36.40 -2.30
C VAL A 31 -27.72 37.27 -1.44
N GLY A 32 -28.91 36.76 -1.11
CA GLY A 32 -29.88 37.40 -0.20
C GLY A 32 -30.93 38.30 -0.88
N GLY A 33 -30.96 38.35 -2.22
CA GLY A 33 -32.04 39.03 -2.97
C GLY A 33 -33.34 38.23 -3.00
N ASN A 34 -34.49 38.90 -3.04
CA ASN A 34 -35.79 38.24 -2.97
C ASN A 34 -36.85 38.86 -3.90
N ASP A 35 -36.42 39.65 -4.87
CA ASP A 35 -37.35 40.35 -5.81
C ASP A 35 -37.36 39.63 -7.17
N TYR A 36 -38.46 38.97 -7.50
CA TYR A 36 -38.65 38.30 -8.78
C TYR A 36 -38.99 39.30 -9.91
N GLN A 37 -39.63 40.43 -9.56
CA GLN A 37 -40.01 41.48 -10.53
C GLN A 37 -38.71 42.12 -11.08
N GLU A 38 -37.75 42.44 -10.21
CA GLU A 38 -36.45 42.96 -10.62
C GLU A 38 -35.69 41.96 -11.51
N ALA A 39 -35.77 40.67 -11.23
CA ALA A 39 -35.20 39.64 -12.10
C ALA A 39 -35.85 39.59 -13.49
N GLY A 40 -37.17 39.87 -13.56
CA GLY A 40 -37.93 40.02 -14.80
C GLY A 40 -37.45 41.20 -15.63
N GLU A 41 -37.31 42.38 -14.98
CA GLU A 41 -36.80 43.61 -15.62
C GLU A 41 -35.36 43.40 -16.20
N MET A 42 -34.50 42.67 -15.44
CA MET A 42 -33.19 42.33 -15.95
C MET A 42 -33.25 41.37 -17.16
N ALA A 43 -34.19 40.42 -17.15
CA ALA A 43 -34.40 39.52 -18.25
C ALA A 43 -34.89 40.25 -19.54
N GLU A 44 -35.74 41.28 -19.40
CA GLU A 44 -36.12 42.14 -20.50
C GLU A 44 -34.94 42.91 -21.09
N LYS A 45 -34.06 43.49 -20.26
CA LYS A 45 -32.80 44.12 -20.74
C LYS A 45 -31.87 43.16 -21.46
N VAL A 46 -31.82 41.88 -21.04
CA VAL A 46 -31.08 40.83 -21.74
C VAL A 46 -31.69 40.61 -23.12
N CYS A 47 -33.01 40.54 -23.26
CA CYS A 47 -33.67 40.39 -24.53
C CYS A 47 -33.36 41.55 -25.49
N ASP A 48 -33.46 42.80 -25.00
CA ASP A 48 -33.15 43.98 -25.79
C ASP A 48 -31.71 43.97 -26.31
N TYR A 49 -30.79 43.57 -25.45
CA TYR A 49 -29.37 43.42 -25.82
C TYR A 49 -29.17 42.35 -26.92
N LEU A 50 -29.81 41.17 -26.76
CA LEU A 50 -29.73 40.09 -27.73
C LEU A 50 -30.40 40.49 -29.09
N GLU A 51 -31.55 41.16 -29.07
CA GLU A 51 -32.22 41.67 -30.28
C GLU A 51 -31.36 42.68 -31.05
N ALA A 52 -30.67 43.57 -30.31
CA ALA A 52 -29.73 44.50 -30.91
C ALA A 52 -28.57 43.80 -31.62
N ASN A 53 -28.09 42.69 -31.05
CA ASN A 53 -27.03 41.90 -31.65
C ASN A 53 -27.50 41.11 -32.88
N VAL A 54 -28.68 40.45 -32.80
CA VAL A 54 -29.28 39.72 -33.91
C VAL A 54 -29.54 40.63 -35.10
N ASN A 55 -30.01 41.86 -34.82
CA ASN A 55 -30.25 42.87 -35.88
C ASN A 55 -28.93 43.32 -36.57
N LYS A 56 -27.79 43.18 -35.92
CA LYS A 56 -26.48 43.50 -36.49
C LYS A 56 -25.82 42.33 -37.24
N THR A 57 -25.96 41.11 -36.74
CA THR A 57 -25.27 39.92 -37.24
C THR A 57 -26.14 39.09 -38.20
N GLY A 58 -27.48 39.14 -38.03
CA GLY A 58 -28.43 38.29 -38.80
C GLY A 58 -28.48 36.84 -38.30
N GLU A 59 -27.73 36.49 -37.27
CA GLU A 59 -27.61 35.12 -36.73
C GLU A 59 -28.47 34.94 -35.47
N LEU A 60 -29.00 33.70 -35.28
CA LEU A 60 -29.74 33.37 -34.06
C LEU A 60 -28.78 33.23 -32.89
N PRO A 61 -29.11 33.83 -31.71
CA PRO A 61 -28.21 33.71 -30.56
C PRO A 61 -28.14 32.30 -30.04
N THR A 62 -26.94 31.90 -29.64
CA THR A 62 -26.64 30.65 -28.96
C THR A 62 -26.98 30.73 -27.47
N VAL A 63 -27.07 29.58 -26.78
CA VAL A 63 -27.27 29.56 -25.33
C VAL A 63 -26.10 30.23 -24.59
N GLU A 64 -24.90 30.13 -25.11
CA GLU A 64 -23.71 30.82 -24.54
C GLU A 64 -23.85 32.33 -24.64
N GLU A 65 -24.20 32.84 -25.78
CA GLU A 65 -24.42 34.30 -25.99
C GLU A 65 -25.54 34.85 -25.10
N VAL A 66 -26.59 34.06 -24.86
CA VAL A 66 -27.66 34.43 -23.88
C VAL A 66 -27.06 34.52 -22.48
N GLN A 67 -26.23 33.56 -22.08
CA GLN A 67 -25.59 33.58 -20.75
C GLN A 67 -24.60 34.71 -20.59
N ASP A 68 -23.81 35.01 -21.62
CA ASP A 68 -22.88 36.15 -21.64
C ASP A 68 -23.63 37.49 -21.56
N ALA A 69 -24.79 37.59 -22.23
CA ALA A 69 -25.66 38.74 -22.15
C ALA A 69 -26.24 38.94 -20.72
N VAL A 70 -26.63 37.85 -20.05
CA VAL A 70 -27.09 37.91 -18.63
C VAL A 70 -25.98 38.43 -17.73
N GLU A 71 -24.77 37.92 -17.85
CA GLU A 71 -23.63 38.35 -17.04
C GLU A 71 -23.36 39.84 -17.26
N LYS A 72 -23.32 40.27 -18.50
CA LYS A 72 -23.08 41.65 -18.88
C LYS A 72 -24.16 42.59 -18.32
N VAL A 73 -25.42 42.29 -18.54
CA VAL A 73 -26.55 43.10 -18.05
C VAL A 73 -26.55 43.22 -16.54
N LEU A 74 -26.30 42.12 -15.80
CA LEU A 74 -26.20 42.16 -14.34
C LEU A 74 -25.05 43.04 -13.83
N VAL A 75 -23.88 43.00 -14.50
CA VAL A 75 -22.75 43.85 -14.14
C VAL A 75 -23.06 45.33 -14.43
N GLU A 76 -23.52 45.64 -15.64
CA GLU A 76 -23.83 47.00 -16.10
C GLU A 76 -25.00 47.63 -15.30
N SER A 77 -25.95 46.84 -14.84
CA SER A 77 -27.07 47.30 -14.00
C SER A 77 -26.69 47.43 -12.52
N GLY A 78 -25.46 47.21 -12.12
CA GLY A 78 -24.97 47.39 -10.75
C GLY A 78 -25.18 46.20 -9.80
N HIS A 79 -25.69 45.06 -10.29
CA HIS A 79 -25.98 43.84 -9.50
C HIS A 79 -24.73 42.93 -9.41
N ALA A 80 -23.59 43.48 -9.01
CA ALA A 80 -22.31 42.78 -9.03
C ALA A 80 -22.26 41.48 -8.19
N LYS A 81 -22.98 41.44 -7.05
CA LYS A 81 -23.09 40.25 -6.20
C LYS A 81 -23.89 39.12 -6.89
N THR A 82 -24.99 39.48 -7.51
CA THR A 82 -25.84 38.55 -8.30
C THR A 82 -25.11 38.06 -9.55
N ALA A 83 -24.41 38.95 -10.25
CA ALA A 83 -23.57 38.60 -11.39
C ALA A 83 -22.49 37.58 -10.99
N LYS A 84 -21.78 37.83 -9.89
CA LYS A 84 -20.77 36.89 -9.37
C LYS A 84 -21.39 35.51 -9.05
N ALA A 85 -22.54 35.47 -8.38
CA ALA A 85 -23.23 34.21 -8.08
C ALA A 85 -23.68 33.47 -9.36
N TYR A 86 -24.16 34.21 -10.37
CA TYR A 86 -24.56 33.66 -11.64
C TYR A 86 -23.37 33.07 -12.42
N ILE A 87 -22.23 33.77 -12.49
CA ILE A 87 -21.00 33.32 -13.14
C ILE A 87 -20.50 32.04 -12.48
N LEU A 88 -20.44 32.02 -11.14
CA LEU A 88 -20.01 30.84 -10.40
C LEU A 88 -20.95 29.64 -10.63
N TYR A 89 -22.26 29.86 -10.59
CA TYR A 89 -23.23 28.82 -10.88
C TYR A 89 -23.12 28.28 -12.32
N ARG A 90 -22.92 29.17 -13.31
CA ARG A 90 -22.68 28.80 -14.71
C ARG A 90 -21.42 27.97 -14.86
N ALA A 91 -20.31 28.41 -14.24
CA ALA A 91 -19.05 27.67 -14.24
C ALA A 91 -19.19 26.28 -13.63
N ASP A 92 -19.86 26.15 -12.48
CA ASP A 92 -20.13 24.86 -11.84
C ASP A 92 -21.00 23.95 -12.72
N ARG A 93 -22.07 24.49 -13.35
CA ARG A 93 -22.92 23.71 -14.26
C ARG A 93 -22.20 23.28 -15.54
N THR A 94 -21.29 24.09 -16.03
CA THR A 94 -20.46 23.73 -17.20
C THR A 94 -19.47 22.65 -16.80
N ARG A 95 -18.82 22.80 -15.65
CA ARG A 95 -17.90 21.79 -15.10
C ARG A 95 -18.59 20.44 -14.88
N VAL A 96 -19.76 20.42 -14.24
CA VAL A 96 -20.56 19.18 -14.03
C VAL A 96 -20.90 18.49 -15.35
N ARG A 97 -21.23 19.24 -16.40
CA ARG A 97 -21.52 18.67 -17.73
C ARG A 97 -20.28 18.09 -18.42
N GLU A 98 -19.17 18.80 -18.34
CA GLU A 98 -17.89 18.34 -18.91
C GLU A 98 -17.42 17.05 -18.22
N MET A 99 -17.57 16.99 -16.90
CA MET A 99 -17.21 15.79 -16.13
C MET A 99 -18.15 14.62 -16.41
N ASN A 100 -19.45 14.83 -16.53
CA ASN A 100 -20.39 13.78 -16.92
C ASN A 100 -20.09 13.24 -18.34
N THR A 101 -19.69 14.11 -19.26
CA THR A 101 -19.27 13.70 -20.60
C THR A 101 -17.96 12.91 -20.55
N SER A 102 -17.02 13.32 -19.70
CA SER A 102 -15.77 12.61 -19.46
C SER A 102 -16.00 11.22 -18.89
N LEU A 103 -16.89 11.09 -17.87
CA LEU A 103 -17.22 9.80 -17.27
C LEU A 103 -17.83 8.82 -18.29
N MET A 104 -18.75 9.29 -19.13
CA MET A 104 -19.35 8.45 -20.16
C MET A 104 -18.31 7.95 -21.17
N LYS A 105 -17.35 8.79 -21.53
CA LYS A 105 -16.25 8.40 -22.41
C LYS A 105 -15.32 7.38 -21.75
N ILE A 106 -15.02 7.56 -20.45
CA ILE A 106 -14.25 6.57 -19.67
C ILE A 106 -15.00 5.22 -19.63
N TYR A 107 -16.31 5.25 -19.40
CA TYR A 107 -17.12 4.02 -19.39
C TYR A 107 -17.17 3.35 -20.77
N GLU A 108 -17.22 4.13 -21.87
CA GLU A 108 -17.10 3.63 -23.23
C GLU A 108 -15.75 2.94 -23.45
N ASP A 109 -14.66 3.59 -23.05
CA ASP A 109 -13.31 3.03 -23.14
C ASP A 109 -13.17 1.74 -22.32
N LEU A 110 -13.66 1.72 -21.08
CA LEU A 110 -13.67 0.53 -20.21
C LEU A 110 -14.52 -0.61 -20.79
N THR A 111 -15.60 -0.29 -21.53
CA THR A 111 -16.49 -1.29 -22.09
C THR A 111 -15.92 -1.94 -23.36
N PHE A 112 -15.32 -1.13 -24.25
CA PHE A 112 -15.04 -1.55 -25.60
C PHE A 112 -13.54 -1.68 -25.96
N LYS A 113 -12.63 -1.12 -25.15
CA LYS A 113 -11.18 -1.25 -25.39
C LYS A 113 -10.60 -2.43 -24.60
N ALA A 114 -9.65 -3.15 -25.19
CA ALA A 114 -8.85 -4.16 -24.48
C ALA A 114 -7.91 -3.50 -23.45
N ALA A 115 -7.49 -4.25 -22.41
CA ALA A 115 -6.60 -3.72 -21.37
C ALA A 115 -5.29 -3.17 -21.94
N ARG A 116 -4.71 -3.81 -22.95
CA ARG A 116 -3.50 -3.33 -23.64
C ARG A 116 -3.64 -1.93 -24.26
N ASP A 117 -4.86 -1.51 -24.59
CA ASP A 117 -5.17 -0.26 -25.27
C ASP A 117 -5.86 0.77 -24.33
N CYS A 118 -5.99 0.46 -23.04
CA CYS A 118 -6.70 1.26 -22.06
C CYS A 118 -5.91 1.38 -20.76
N ASP A 119 -5.24 2.52 -20.53
CA ASP A 119 -4.42 2.77 -19.34
C ASP A 119 -5.19 2.53 -18.03
N ILE A 120 -6.48 2.95 -17.98
CA ILE A 120 -7.33 2.80 -16.79
C ILE A 120 -7.54 1.32 -16.40
N LYS A 121 -7.59 0.42 -17.38
CA LYS A 121 -7.71 -1.03 -17.12
C LYS A 121 -6.43 -1.63 -16.51
N ARG A 122 -5.30 -0.99 -16.72
CA ARG A 122 -3.97 -1.44 -16.30
C ARG A 122 -3.44 -0.79 -15.02
N GLU A 123 -4.17 0.16 -14.44
CA GLU A 123 -3.72 0.94 -13.28
C GLU A 123 -3.41 0.12 -12.00
N ASN A 124 -3.88 -1.13 -11.92
CA ASN A 124 -3.68 -1.97 -10.75
C ASN A 124 -3.28 -3.40 -11.16
N ALA A 125 -2.06 -3.81 -10.87
CA ALA A 125 -1.54 -5.13 -11.23
C ALA A 125 -2.29 -6.32 -10.58
N ASN A 126 -2.98 -6.09 -9.46
CA ASN A 126 -3.76 -7.12 -8.77
C ASN A 126 -5.24 -7.20 -9.21
N ILE A 127 -5.63 -6.45 -10.25
CA ILE A 127 -6.98 -6.47 -10.82
C ILE A 127 -6.90 -6.71 -12.32
N ASP A 128 -7.57 -7.74 -12.81
CA ASP A 128 -7.73 -7.93 -14.25
C ASP A 128 -8.94 -7.13 -14.78
N GLY A 129 -8.65 -6.00 -15.42
CA GLY A 129 -9.63 -5.08 -15.98
C GLY A 129 -10.43 -5.60 -17.18
N ASP A 130 -10.02 -6.72 -17.80
CA ASP A 130 -10.75 -7.34 -18.92
C ASP A 130 -11.78 -8.38 -18.44
N THR A 131 -11.75 -8.79 -17.16
CA THR A 131 -12.79 -9.63 -16.60
C THR A 131 -14.08 -8.84 -16.34
N ALA A 132 -15.23 -9.52 -16.38
CA ALA A 132 -16.53 -8.89 -16.14
C ALA A 132 -16.58 -8.14 -14.80
N MET A 133 -16.10 -8.78 -13.73
CA MET A 133 -16.09 -8.18 -12.38
C MET A 133 -15.00 -7.12 -12.23
N GLY A 134 -13.86 -7.26 -12.91
CA GLY A 134 -12.83 -6.24 -12.98
C GLY A 134 -13.33 -4.96 -13.66
N THR A 135 -14.04 -5.09 -14.78
CA THR A 135 -14.71 -3.96 -15.44
C THR A 135 -15.75 -3.29 -14.54
N MET A 136 -16.57 -4.08 -13.82
CA MET A 136 -17.55 -3.54 -12.85
C MET A 136 -16.88 -2.76 -11.73
N LEU A 137 -15.78 -3.27 -11.18
CA LEU A 137 -15.00 -2.55 -10.16
C LEU A 137 -14.46 -1.23 -10.72
N LYS A 138 -13.94 -1.22 -11.94
CA LYS A 138 -13.45 -0.02 -12.60
C LYS A 138 -14.56 1.02 -12.86
N TYR A 139 -15.76 0.61 -13.23
CA TYR A 139 -16.92 1.52 -13.31
C TYR A 139 -17.20 2.19 -11.95
N GLY A 140 -17.22 1.39 -10.86
CA GLY A 140 -17.44 1.90 -9.51
C GLY A 140 -16.33 2.87 -9.09
N SER A 141 -15.08 2.51 -9.33
CA SER A 141 -13.90 3.32 -9.00
C SER A 141 -13.95 4.68 -9.72
N GLU A 142 -14.13 4.70 -11.03
CA GLU A 142 -14.18 5.95 -11.81
C GLU A 142 -15.37 6.84 -11.45
N GLY A 143 -16.54 6.23 -11.17
CA GLY A 143 -17.69 6.95 -10.65
C GLY A 143 -17.43 7.59 -9.28
N ALA A 144 -16.80 6.84 -8.37
CA ALA A 144 -16.45 7.32 -7.04
C ALA A 144 -15.37 8.43 -7.09
N LYS A 145 -14.34 8.31 -7.93
CA LYS A 145 -13.32 9.36 -8.15
C LYS A 145 -14.00 10.68 -8.53
N GLN A 146 -14.88 10.65 -9.53
CA GLN A 146 -15.57 11.86 -9.97
C GLN A 146 -16.52 12.42 -8.91
N PHE A 147 -17.28 11.57 -8.22
CA PHE A 147 -18.12 12.01 -7.11
C PHE A 147 -17.31 12.71 -6.01
N ASN A 148 -16.22 12.11 -5.59
CA ASN A 148 -15.35 12.66 -4.54
C ASN A 148 -14.70 13.98 -4.99
N GLU A 149 -14.26 14.08 -6.25
CA GLU A 149 -13.69 15.30 -6.80
C GLU A 149 -14.71 16.45 -6.90
N MET A 150 -15.96 16.14 -7.27
CA MET A 150 -16.99 17.16 -7.52
C MET A 150 -17.71 17.62 -6.25
N TYR A 151 -17.94 16.72 -5.29
CA TYR A 151 -18.88 16.97 -4.18
C TYR A 151 -18.25 16.85 -2.80
N VAL A 152 -17.14 16.11 -2.65
CA VAL A 152 -16.53 15.86 -1.35
C VAL A 152 -15.33 16.76 -1.11
N LEU A 153 -14.39 16.82 -2.05
CA LEU A 153 -13.20 17.65 -1.91
C LEU A 153 -13.54 19.15 -1.92
N ALA A 154 -12.77 19.91 -1.15
CA ALA A 154 -12.79 21.37 -1.25
C ALA A 154 -12.37 21.80 -2.67
N PRO A 155 -12.90 22.90 -3.21
CA PRO A 155 -12.63 23.35 -4.58
C PRO A 155 -11.13 23.52 -4.89
N GLU A 156 -10.35 24.02 -3.95
CA GLU A 156 -8.90 24.18 -4.07
C GLU A 156 -8.16 22.86 -4.16
N HIS A 157 -8.56 21.84 -3.36
CA HIS A 157 -7.98 20.49 -3.41
C HIS A 157 -8.29 19.80 -4.74
N SER A 158 -9.57 19.86 -5.15
CA SER A 158 -10.04 19.30 -6.42
C SER A 158 -9.32 19.95 -7.61
N LYS A 159 -9.17 21.29 -7.59
CA LYS A 159 -8.47 22.03 -8.64
C LYS A 159 -7.00 21.63 -8.73
N ALA A 160 -6.29 21.61 -7.60
CA ALA A 160 -4.87 21.25 -7.56
C ALA A 160 -4.62 19.81 -8.00
N HIS A 161 -5.52 18.88 -7.62
CA HIS A 161 -5.46 17.50 -8.11
C HIS A 161 -5.66 17.40 -9.62
N ARG A 162 -6.71 18.02 -10.14
CA ARG A 162 -7.04 18.01 -11.57
C ARG A 162 -5.97 18.69 -12.43
N ASP A 163 -5.47 19.83 -11.96
CA ASP A 163 -4.44 20.60 -12.67
C ASP A 163 -3.07 19.92 -12.62
N GLY A 164 -2.89 18.89 -11.78
CA GLY A 164 -1.67 18.10 -11.64
C GLY A 164 -0.59 18.76 -10.77
N ASP A 165 -0.95 19.73 -9.92
CA ASP A 165 -0.05 20.28 -8.89
C ASP A 165 0.23 19.27 -7.79
N ILE A 166 -0.80 18.49 -7.45
CA ILE A 166 -0.78 17.39 -6.49
C ILE A 166 -1.51 16.17 -7.04
N HIS A 167 -1.32 15.03 -6.40
CA HIS A 167 -2.12 13.84 -6.64
C HIS A 167 -2.63 13.28 -5.32
N ILE A 168 -3.95 13.30 -5.14
CA ILE A 168 -4.63 12.65 -4.02
C ILE A 168 -4.78 11.18 -4.39
N HIS A 169 -4.08 10.30 -3.67
CA HIS A 169 -4.11 8.88 -3.94
C HIS A 169 -5.41 8.24 -3.48
N ASP A 170 -5.81 7.16 -4.17
CA ASP A 170 -7.00 6.36 -3.85
C ASP A 170 -8.24 7.23 -3.68
N LEU A 171 -8.45 8.10 -4.67
CA LEU A 171 -9.55 9.08 -4.65
C LEU A 171 -10.94 8.41 -4.68
N ASP A 172 -11.05 7.21 -5.25
CA ASP A 172 -12.22 6.35 -5.21
C ASP A 172 -12.56 5.87 -3.78
N PHE A 173 -11.55 5.66 -2.95
CA PHE A 173 -11.69 5.25 -1.55
C PHE A 173 -11.63 6.41 -0.55
N LEU A 174 -11.64 7.66 -1.01
CA LEU A 174 -11.42 8.87 -0.19
C LEU A 174 -12.21 8.88 1.11
N THR A 175 -13.49 8.52 1.05
CA THR A 175 -14.42 8.54 2.17
C THR A 175 -14.69 7.19 2.80
N LEU A 176 -14.15 6.11 2.21
CA LEU A 176 -14.56 4.74 2.54
C LEU A 176 -13.59 4.05 3.48
N THR A 177 -12.32 3.98 3.12
CA THR A 177 -11.33 3.14 3.79
C THR A 177 -10.02 3.87 4.07
N THR A 178 -9.20 3.30 4.95
CA THR A 178 -7.79 3.67 5.15
C THR A 178 -6.91 2.87 4.18
N THR A 179 -5.62 3.23 4.06
CA THR A 179 -4.74 2.65 3.04
C THR A 179 -4.28 1.23 3.41
N CYS A 180 -3.53 1.05 4.50
CA CYS A 180 -2.86 -0.21 4.80
C CYS A 180 -2.71 -0.46 6.30
N CYS A 181 -2.40 -1.72 6.67
CA CYS A 181 -2.18 -2.12 8.07
C CYS A 181 -1.13 -3.22 8.20
N GLN A 182 -0.42 -3.21 9.32
CA GLN A 182 0.45 -4.28 9.82
C GLN A 182 -0.34 -5.19 10.74
N ILE A 183 -0.71 -6.37 10.26
CA ILE A 183 -1.58 -7.33 10.97
C ILE A 183 -0.77 -8.11 12.00
N ASP A 184 -1.13 -8.02 13.27
CA ASP A 184 -0.60 -8.87 14.34
C ASP A 184 -1.32 -10.21 14.37
N LEU A 185 -0.76 -11.22 13.70
CA LEU A 185 -1.33 -12.55 13.67
C LEU A 185 -1.22 -13.28 15.02
N ILE A 186 -0.21 -12.98 15.84
CA ILE A 186 -0.04 -13.61 17.17
C ILE A 186 -1.24 -13.26 18.04
N LYS A 187 -1.56 -11.96 18.12
CA LYS A 187 -2.74 -11.49 18.85
C LYS A 187 -4.04 -12.04 18.27
N LEU A 188 -4.17 -12.02 16.93
CA LEU A 188 -5.39 -12.43 16.25
C LEU A 188 -5.68 -13.93 16.46
N PHE A 189 -4.65 -14.79 16.37
CA PHE A 189 -4.84 -16.23 16.46
C PHE A 189 -5.08 -16.71 17.88
N LYS A 190 -4.47 -16.09 18.89
CA LYS A 190 -4.57 -16.49 20.29
C LYS A 190 -6.02 -16.60 20.78
N ASN A 191 -6.89 -15.72 20.32
CA ASN A 191 -8.30 -15.66 20.74
C ASN A 191 -9.25 -16.20 19.66
N GLY A 192 -8.74 -16.56 18.48
CA GLY A 192 -9.55 -16.78 17.30
C GLY A 192 -10.20 -15.49 16.80
N PHE A 193 -10.90 -15.55 15.68
CA PHE A 193 -11.54 -14.38 15.06
C PHE A 193 -12.74 -14.75 14.20
N SER A 194 -13.56 -13.77 13.85
CA SER A 194 -14.70 -13.92 12.93
C SER A 194 -14.51 -13.08 11.66
N THR A 195 -14.86 -13.66 10.52
CA THR A 195 -14.94 -12.96 9.24
C THR A 195 -16.33 -12.38 8.94
N GLY A 196 -17.26 -12.48 9.90
CA GLY A 196 -18.66 -12.10 9.74
C GLY A 196 -19.59 -13.25 9.35
N HIS A 197 -19.06 -14.40 8.93
CA HIS A 197 -19.83 -15.59 8.53
C HIS A 197 -19.65 -16.79 9.47
N GLY A 198 -18.80 -16.67 10.46
CA GLY A 198 -18.51 -17.69 11.45
C GLY A 198 -17.27 -17.35 12.26
N PHE A 199 -17.07 -18.09 13.36
CA PHE A 199 -15.92 -17.93 14.23
C PHE A 199 -14.87 -18.99 13.92
N LEU A 200 -13.62 -18.58 13.75
CA LEU A 200 -12.45 -19.42 13.53
C LEU A 200 -11.65 -19.49 14.83
N ARG A 201 -11.54 -20.69 15.37
CA ARG A 201 -10.78 -20.94 16.61
C ARG A 201 -9.28 -20.76 16.41
N GLU A 202 -8.54 -20.70 17.49
CA GLU A 202 -7.08 -20.77 17.48
C GLU A 202 -6.58 -21.99 16.69
N PRO A 203 -5.62 -21.81 15.76
CA PRO A 203 -5.09 -22.90 14.93
C PRO A 203 -4.18 -23.85 15.74
N ASN A 204 -4.15 -25.12 15.34
CA ASN A 204 -3.44 -26.18 16.07
C ASN A 204 -2.23 -26.75 15.31
N GLU A 205 -2.13 -26.52 14.02
CA GLU A 205 -1.04 -27.00 13.17
C GLU A 205 -0.60 -25.91 12.18
N ILE A 206 0.62 -26.00 11.69
CA ILE A 206 1.20 -25.02 10.74
C ILE A 206 0.35 -24.85 9.49
N SER A 207 -0.30 -25.90 8.99
CA SER A 207 -1.23 -25.82 7.87
C SER A 207 -2.42 -24.92 8.15
N SER A 208 -2.98 -25.00 9.36
CA SER A 208 -4.07 -24.14 9.81
C SER A 208 -3.61 -22.70 10.04
N TYR A 209 -2.40 -22.50 10.60
CA TYR A 209 -1.79 -21.17 10.73
C TYR A 209 -1.65 -20.47 9.38
N SER A 210 -1.14 -21.19 8.38
CA SER A 210 -0.99 -20.71 7.01
C SER A 210 -2.34 -20.35 6.37
N ALA A 211 -3.32 -21.24 6.49
CA ALA A 211 -4.67 -20.98 5.96
C ALA A 211 -5.35 -19.78 6.62
N LEU A 212 -5.27 -19.67 7.95
CA LEU A 212 -5.85 -18.54 8.68
C LEU A 212 -5.11 -17.20 8.41
N ALA A 213 -3.81 -17.25 8.14
CA ALA A 213 -3.06 -16.05 7.69
C ALA A 213 -3.59 -15.53 6.35
N CYS A 214 -3.84 -16.41 5.38
CA CYS A 214 -4.47 -16.04 4.11
C CYS A 214 -5.87 -15.45 4.32
N ILE A 215 -6.70 -16.09 5.16
CA ILE A 215 -8.06 -15.60 5.48
C ILE A 215 -7.99 -14.21 6.14
N ALA A 216 -7.07 -14.00 7.08
CA ALA A 216 -6.90 -12.70 7.74
C ALA A 216 -6.54 -11.58 6.74
N ILE A 217 -5.58 -11.84 5.85
CA ILE A 217 -5.19 -10.90 4.78
C ILE A 217 -6.37 -10.58 3.87
N GLN A 218 -7.08 -11.61 3.39
CA GLN A 218 -8.21 -11.46 2.48
C GLN A 218 -9.39 -10.73 3.13
N SER A 219 -9.68 -11.04 4.40
CA SER A 219 -10.77 -10.38 5.14
C SER A 219 -10.45 -8.91 5.40
N ASN A 220 -9.21 -8.59 5.79
CA ASN A 220 -8.79 -7.21 6.03
C ASN A 220 -8.76 -6.37 4.74
N GLN A 221 -8.53 -7.00 3.59
CA GLN A 221 -8.55 -6.34 2.27
C GLN A 221 -9.94 -5.75 1.93
N ASN A 222 -11.02 -6.22 2.57
CA ASN A 222 -12.35 -5.62 2.38
C ASN A 222 -12.53 -4.32 3.17
N ASP A 223 -11.78 -4.12 4.26
CA ASP A 223 -11.85 -2.94 5.11
C ASP A 223 -10.81 -1.88 4.76
N GLN A 224 -9.80 -2.22 3.92
CA GLN A 224 -8.73 -1.32 3.47
C GLN A 224 -8.42 -1.52 1.99
N HIS A 225 -7.99 -0.46 1.30
CA HIS A 225 -7.77 -0.52 -0.15
C HIS A 225 -6.33 -0.88 -0.55
N GLY A 226 -5.33 -0.57 0.28
CA GLY A 226 -3.92 -0.78 -0.02
C GLY A 226 -3.36 -2.11 0.48
N GLY A 227 -2.05 -2.14 0.71
CA GLY A 227 -1.32 -3.35 1.07
C GLY A 227 -1.60 -3.86 2.48
N GLN A 228 -1.77 -5.16 2.60
CA GLN A 228 -1.92 -5.89 3.85
C GLN A 228 -0.58 -6.52 4.21
N SER A 229 -0.07 -6.31 5.42
CA SER A 229 1.26 -6.77 5.80
C SER A 229 1.26 -7.56 7.10
N ILE A 230 2.11 -8.57 7.16
CA ILE A 230 2.44 -9.27 8.40
C ILE A 230 3.88 -8.87 8.76
N PRO A 231 4.09 -8.12 9.86
CA PRO A 231 5.40 -7.52 10.17
C PRO A 231 6.40 -8.49 10.80
N ASN A 232 5.93 -9.64 11.29
CA ASN A 232 6.68 -10.61 12.07
C ASN A 232 6.22 -12.04 11.73
N PHE A 233 6.28 -12.39 10.44
CA PHE A 233 5.72 -13.62 9.91
C PHE A 233 6.37 -14.88 10.49
N ASP A 234 7.69 -14.90 10.65
CA ASP A 234 8.44 -15.99 11.27
C ASP A 234 8.01 -16.26 12.71
N TYR A 235 7.95 -15.23 13.54
CA TYR A 235 7.44 -15.31 14.91
C TYR A 235 5.96 -15.75 14.95
N SER A 236 5.15 -15.24 14.02
CA SER A 236 3.72 -15.55 13.96
C SER A 236 3.43 -17.02 13.62
N MET A 237 4.28 -17.61 12.78
CA MET A 237 4.13 -19.00 12.33
C MET A 237 4.85 -20.02 13.24
N ALA A 238 5.84 -19.56 14.02
CA ALA A 238 6.67 -20.44 14.88
C ALA A 238 5.84 -21.28 15.86
N ASP A 239 4.78 -20.71 16.43
CA ASP A 239 3.88 -21.47 17.32
C ASP A 239 3.13 -22.59 16.59
N GLY A 240 2.77 -22.38 15.32
CA GLY A 240 2.19 -23.41 14.46
C GLY A 240 3.18 -24.55 14.21
N VAL A 241 4.45 -24.28 14.00
CA VAL A 241 5.51 -25.28 13.87
C VAL A 241 5.66 -26.06 15.18
N ARG A 242 5.71 -25.38 16.33
CA ARG A 242 5.82 -25.99 17.66
C ARG A 242 4.67 -26.95 17.94
N LYS A 243 3.43 -26.52 17.71
CA LYS A 243 2.22 -27.37 17.89
C LYS A 243 2.24 -28.56 16.95
N THR A 244 2.66 -28.37 15.71
CA THR A 244 2.79 -29.46 14.73
C THR A 244 3.84 -30.47 15.18
N TYR A 245 5.01 -30.02 15.60
CA TYR A 245 6.09 -30.87 16.07
C TYR A 245 5.65 -31.71 17.27
N LYS A 246 5.03 -31.07 18.28
CA LYS A 246 4.47 -31.77 19.44
C LYS A 246 3.49 -32.86 19.06
N HIS A 247 2.60 -32.58 18.13
CA HIS A 247 1.62 -33.57 17.63
C HIS A 247 2.30 -34.72 16.89
N ARG A 248 3.25 -34.41 15.97
CA ARG A 248 4.02 -35.41 15.23
C ARG A 248 4.87 -36.26 16.14
N TYR A 249 5.49 -35.66 17.17
CA TYR A 249 6.28 -36.38 18.14
C TYR A 249 5.43 -37.45 18.88
N ALA A 250 4.27 -37.07 19.44
CA ALA A 250 3.36 -37.98 20.12
C ALA A 250 2.88 -39.12 19.19
N GLN A 251 2.52 -38.80 17.94
CA GLN A 251 2.17 -39.81 16.95
C GLN A 251 3.30 -40.80 16.67
N ASN A 252 4.53 -40.32 16.60
CA ASN A 252 5.70 -41.18 16.33
C ASN A 252 6.13 -41.98 17.56
N ILE A 253 5.84 -41.53 18.78
CA ILE A 253 5.96 -42.39 19.98
C ILE A 253 5.01 -43.61 19.87
N VAL A 254 3.73 -43.39 19.52
CA VAL A 254 2.76 -44.48 19.33
C VAL A 254 3.23 -45.45 18.23
N ARG A 255 3.70 -44.92 17.09
CA ARG A 255 4.27 -45.75 16.02
C ARG A 255 5.53 -46.50 16.47
N GLY A 256 6.37 -45.87 17.29
CA GLY A 256 7.54 -46.50 17.86
C GLY A 256 7.19 -47.63 18.82
N LEU A 257 6.14 -47.47 19.63
CA LEU A 257 5.60 -48.51 20.50
C LEU A 257 5.09 -49.70 19.70
N GLU A 258 4.40 -49.46 18.58
CA GLU A 258 3.96 -50.49 17.64
C GLU A 258 5.16 -51.22 16.97
N LEU A 259 6.00 -50.47 16.25
CA LEU A 259 7.00 -51.03 15.34
C LEU A 259 8.25 -51.57 16.05
N ILE A 260 8.66 -50.92 17.14
CA ILE A 260 9.87 -51.23 17.89
C ILE A 260 9.54 -51.94 19.20
N GLY A 261 8.48 -51.52 19.88
CA GLY A 261 8.02 -52.07 21.15
C GLY A 261 7.12 -53.29 21.02
N GLY A 262 6.52 -53.54 19.85
CA GLY A 262 5.63 -54.69 19.62
C GLY A 262 4.27 -54.57 20.30
N ILE A 263 3.82 -53.35 20.60
CA ILE A 263 2.49 -53.12 21.21
C ILE A 263 1.40 -53.29 20.15
N GLU A 264 0.41 -54.15 20.41
CA GLU A 264 -0.70 -54.43 19.48
C GLU A 264 -1.91 -53.53 19.72
N ASP A 265 -2.16 -53.11 20.98
CA ASP A 265 -3.29 -52.24 21.32
C ASP A 265 -2.92 -50.76 21.15
N LEU A 266 -3.02 -50.30 19.91
CA LEU A 266 -2.68 -48.91 19.54
C LEU A 266 -3.65 -47.88 20.11
N ALA A 267 -4.92 -48.25 20.30
CA ALA A 267 -5.91 -47.30 20.83
C ALA A 267 -5.64 -46.95 22.29
N THR A 268 -5.27 -47.95 23.10
CA THR A 268 -4.83 -47.70 24.47
C THR A 268 -3.50 -46.95 24.52
N ALA A 269 -2.53 -47.35 23.71
CA ALA A 269 -1.23 -46.63 23.64
C ALA A 269 -1.39 -45.17 23.24
N GLU A 270 -2.26 -44.85 22.29
CA GLU A 270 -2.53 -43.44 21.88
C GLU A 270 -3.20 -42.65 23.02
N ALA A 271 -4.15 -43.27 23.74
CA ALA A 271 -4.80 -42.63 24.88
C ALA A 271 -3.82 -42.35 26.01
N ASP A 272 -2.95 -43.32 26.31
CA ASP A 272 -1.93 -43.19 27.37
C ASP A 272 -0.87 -42.14 27.03
N VAL A 273 -0.36 -42.15 25.79
CA VAL A 273 0.59 -41.14 25.31
C VAL A 273 -0.04 -39.72 25.40
N LYS A 274 -1.29 -39.59 25.01
CA LYS A 274 -2.00 -38.31 25.11
C LYS A 274 -2.19 -37.88 26.57
N ALA A 275 -2.51 -38.81 27.45
CA ALA A 275 -2.74 -38.56 28.89
C ALA A 275 -1.45 -38.09 29.58
N TYR A 276 -0.33 -38.80 29.40
CA TYR A 276 0.92 -38.40 30.07
C TYR A 276 1.50 -37.12 29.44
N THR A 277 1.40 -36.94 28.11
CA THR A 277 1.87 -35.71 27.46
C THR A 277 1.14 -34.48 28.04
N LYS A 278 -0.17 -34.59 28.22
CA LYS A 278 -0.97 -33.55 28.85
C LYS A 278 -0.54 -33.30 30.31
N LYS A 279 -0.34 -34.39 31.08
CA LYS A 279 0.10 -34.33 32.47
C LYS A 279 1.48 -33.68 32.62
N LEU A 280 2.45 -34.04 31.77
CA LEU A 280 3.79 -33.42 31.79
C LEU A 280 3.72 -31.93 31.45
N GLU A 281 2.88 -31.51 30.51
CA GLU A 281 2.69 -30.12 30.16
C GLU A 281 2.03 -29.31 31.28
N GLU A 282 0.95 -29.80 31.87
CA GLU A 282 0.20 -29.09 32.90
C GLU A 282 0.91 -29.07 34.26
N GLU A 283 1.53 -30.18 34.69
CA GLU A 283 2.12 -30.31 36.01
C GLU A 283 3.62 -29.90 36.05
N LYS A 284 4.38 -30.24 35.01
CA LYS A 284 5.84 -30.00 34.98
C LYS A 284 6.26 -28.92 33.98
N GLN A 285 5.33 -28.38 33.18
CA GLN A 285 5.58 -27.44 32.08
C GLN A 285 6.60 -27.98 31.07
N LEU A 286 6.64 -29.29 30.88
CA LEU A 286 7.51 -29.98 29.95
C LEU A 286 6.73 -30.40 28.70
N CYS A 287 7.25 -30.10 27.52
CA CYS A 287 6.74 -30.60 26.24
C CYS A 287 7.89 -30.95 25.30
N PRO A 288 7.64 -31.80 24.28
CA PRO A 288 8.68 -32.05 23.27
C PRO A 288 9.05 -30.75 22.55
N VAL A 289 10.35 -30.51 22.40
CA VAL A 289 10.89 -29.33 21.71
C VAL A 289 11.72 -29.74 20.51
N LEU A 290 11.75 -28.89 19.48
CA LEU A 290 12.41 -29.16 18.22
C LEU A 290 13.96 -29.18 18.33
N ALA A 291 14.50 -28.48 19.32
CA ALA A 291 15.93 -28.46 19.60
C ALA A 291 16.19 -28.70 21.08
N ASN A 292 17.35 -29.25 21.40
CA ASN A 292 17.89 -29.48 22.73
C ASN A 292 16.86 -29.95 23.77
N ASP A 293 17.00 -31.19 24.22
CA ASP A 293 16.16 -31.74 25.26
C ASP A 293 16.11 -30.81 26.50
N ASN A 294 14.89 -30.48 26.92
CA ASN A 294 14.59 -29.67 28.10
C ASN A 294 14.28 -30.54 29.35
N GLY A 295 14.67 -31.82 29.35
CA GLY A 295 14.33 -32.80 30.35
C GLY A 295 12.99 -33.52 30.10
N TYR A 296 12.33 -33.24 28.98
CA TYR A 296 11.08 -33.91 28.60
C TYR A 296 11.29 -35.40 28.38
N GLN A 297 12.36 -35.79 27.68
CA GLN A 297 12.64 -37.18 27.33
C GLN A 297 12.86 -38.07 28.57
N ASP A 298 13.51 -37.56 29.60
CA ASP A 298 13.69 -38.28 30.85
C ASP A 298 12.37 -38.44 31.61
N ALA A 299 11.57 -37.36 31.67
CA ALA A 299 10.26 -37.40 32.29
C ALA A 299 9.27 -38.35 31.53
N GLU A 300 9.33 -38.33 30.20
CA GLU A 300 8.56 -39.20 29.33
C GLU A 300 8.97 -40.69 29.52
N ARG A 301 10.26 -40.96 29.65
CA ARG A 301 10.79 -42.30 29.88
C ARG A 301 10.18 -42.94 31.15
N GLU A 302 10.03 -42.14 32.21
CA GLU A 302 9.33 -42.59 33.42
C GLU A 302 7.87 -42.97 33.12
N CYS A 303 7.14 -42.16 32.38
CA CYS A 303 5.78 -42.43 31.99
C CYS A 303 5.67 -43.67 31.07
N LEU A 304 6.60 -43.84 30.13
CA LEU A 304 6.63 -45.00 29.23
C LEU A 304 6.91 -46.32 29.97
N ARG A 305 7.76 -46.29 31.02
CA ARG A 305 7.95 -47.47 31.92
C ARG A 305 6.67 -47.86 32.68
N GLU A 306 5.88 -46.87 33.09
CA GLU A 306 4.63 -47.13 33.80
C GLU A 306 3.59 -47.77 32.89
N ILE A 307 3.44 -47.32 31.65
CA ILE A 307 2.44 -47.81 30.71
C ILE A 307 2.87 -49.08 29.94
N CYS A 308 4.20 -49.29 29.80
CA CYS A 308 4.77 -50.42 29.08
C CYS A 308 5.86 -51.11 29.92
N PRO A 309 5.52 -51.78 31.05
CA PRO A 309 6.53 -52.34 31.97
C PRO A 309 7.36 -53.49 31.37
N ASP A 310 6.87 -54.14 30.32
CA ASP A 310 7.55 -55.22 29.62
C ASP A 310 8.61 -54.75 28.61
N ILE A 311 8.71 -53.46 28.36
CA ILE A 311 9.64 -52.86 27.40
C ILE A 311 10.92 -52.39 28.13
N SER A 312 12.09 -52.82 27.67
CA SER A 312 13.39 -52.39 28.26
C SER A 312 13.70 -50.92 27.97
N ASP A 313 14.51 -50.32 28.83
CA ASP A 313 14.97 -48.95 28.69
C ASP A 313 15.69 -48.70 27.34
N GLU A 314 16.44 -49.67 26.83
CA GLU A 314 17.08 -49.59 25.51
C GLU A 314 16.06 -49.46 24.37
N ILE A 315 14.91 -50.15 24.48
CA ILE A 315 13.85 -50.08 23.49
C ILE A 315 13.14 -48.73 23.60
N ILE A 316 12.85 -48.28 24.83
CA ILE A 316 12.26 -46.94 25.05
C ILE A 316 13.15 -45.84 24.45
N GLU A 317 14.47 -45.91 24.67
CA GLU A 317 15.41 -44.93 24.10
C GLU A 317 15.43 -44.98 22.55
N LYS A 318 15.32 -46.16 21.95
CA LYS A 318 15.21 -46.33 20.51
C LYS A 318 13.91 -45.71 19.95
N ILE A 319 12.78 -45.91 20.68
CA ILE A 319 11.47 -45.34 20.35
C ILE A 319 11.56 -43.81 20.40
N GLN A 320 12.13 -43.24 21.46
CA GLN A 320 12.31 -41.76 21.59
C GLN A 320 13.19 -41.20 20.48
N LYS A 321 14.33 -41.84 20.17
CA LYS A 321 15.20 -41.42 19.07
C LYS A 321 14.51 -41.49 17.70
N PHE A 322 13.72 -42.54 17.48
CA PHE A 322 12.88 -42.66 16.28
C PHE A 322 11.88 -41.53 16.21
N ALA A 323 11.13 -41.29 17.29
CA ALA A 323 10.11 -40.26 17.34
C ALA A 323 10.70 -38.82 17.10
N LEU A 324 11.81 -38.48 17.72
CA LEU A 324 12.52 -37.21 17.51
C LEU A 324 12.84 -37.00 16.04
N LYS A 325 13.51 -37.99 15.43
CA LYS A 325 13.96 -37.89 14.03
C LYS A 325 12.77 -37.78 13.06
N GLN A 326 11.76 -38.63 13.24
CA GLN A 326 10.60 -38.61 12.35
C GLN A 326 9.75 -37.36 12.52
N ALA A 327 9.53 -36.93 13.76
CA ALA A 327 8.78 -35.69 14.03
C ALA A 327 9.42 -34.48 13.40
N GLU A 328 10.75 -34.34 13.46
CA GLU A 328 11.48 -33.23 12.80
C GLU A 328 11.26 -33.25 11.27
N VAL A 329 11.46 -34.40 10.61
CA VAL A 329 11.28 -34.57 9.17
C VAL A 329 9.84 -34.29 8.73
N GLU A 330 8.86 -34.83 9.47
CA GLU A 330 7.44 -34.66 9.17
C GLU A 330 7.00 -33.21 9.39
N THR A 331 7.52 -32.54 10.43
CA THR A 331 7.24 -31.14 10.71
C THR A 331 7.83 -30.21 9.66
N ASP A 332 9.08 -30.46 9.25
CA ASP A 332 9.72 -29.69 8.18
C ASP A 332 8.96 -29.81 6.86
N ARG A 333 8.54 -31.03 6.50
CA ARG A 333 7.70 -31.26 5.32
C ARG A 333 6.34 -30.58 5.41
N ALA A 334 5.68 -30.65 6.57
CA ALA A 334 4.39 -30.00 6.79
C ALA A 334 4.51 -28.47 6.71
N THR A 335 5.62 -27.92 7.22
CA THR A 335 5.92 -26.49 7.14
C THR A 335 6.14 -26.06 5.70
N TYR A 336 6.92 -26.83 4.91
CA TYR A 336 7.11 -26.54 3.49
C TYR A 336 5.76 -26.52 2.73
N GLN A 337 4.92 -27.53 2.92
CA GLN A 337 3.62 -27.62 2.27
C GLN A 337 2.69 -26.45 2.69
N ALA A 338 2.74 -26.06 3.95
CA ALA A 338 1.97 -24.90 4.43
C ALA A 338 2.44 -23.58 3.79
N MET A 339 3.74 -23.39 3.62
CA MET A 339 4.31 -22.21 2.98
C MET A 339 4.02 -22.19 1.47
N GLU A 340 4.14 -23.32 0.80
CA GLU A 340 3.75 -23.47 -0.60
C GLU A 340 2.27 -23.14 -0.81
N ALA A 341 1.37 -23.67 0.04
CA ALA A 341 -0.05 -23.37 -0.02
C ALA A 341 -0.34 -21.86 0.21
N LEU A 342 0.38 -21.21 1.13
CA LEU A 342 0.25 -19.77 1.37
C LEU A 342 0.61 -18.97 0.12
N VAL A 343 1.74 -19.27 -0.51
CA VAL A 343 2.18 -18.58 -1.73
C VAL A 343 1.17 -18.78 -2.86
N HIS A 344 0.69 -20.02 -3.07
CA HIS A 344 -0.34 -20.32 -4.08
C HIS A 344 -1.65 -19.58 -3.80
N ASN A 345 -2.15 -19.62 -2.56
CA ASN A 345 -3.40 -18.97 -2.18
C ASN A 345 -3.36 -17.44 -2.43
N LEU A 346 -2.28 -16.79 -2.04
CA LEU A 346 -2.16 -15.33 -2.18
C LEU A 346 -1.98 -14.88 -3.64
N ASN A 347 -1.69 -15.79 -4.57
CA ASN A 347 -1.62 -15.51 -6.01
C ASN A 347 -2.87 -15.94 -6.79
N THR A 348 -3.76 -16.75 -6.20
CA THR A 348 -4.87 -17.36 -6.94
C THR A 348 -6.25 -17.06 -6.35
N MET A 349 -6.34 -16.77 -5.05
CA MET A 349 -7.62 -16.52 -4.40
C MET A 349 -7.99 -15.03 -4.40
N ASN A 350 -9.17 -14.74 -4.92
CA ASN A 350 -9.70 -13.38 -4.95
C ASN A 350 -10.14 -12.93 -3.55
N SER A 351 -9.78 -11.71 -3.15
CA SER A 351 -10.14 -11.12 -1.86
C SER A 351 -11.34 -10.17 -1.93
N ARG A 352 -11.58 -9.56 -3.10
CA ARG A 352 -12.68 -8.62 -3.35
C ARG A 352 -13.36 -8.93 -4.68
N ALA A 353 -14.53 -8.30 -4.90
CA ALA A 353 -15.14 -8.24 -6.22
C ALA A 353 -14.15 -7.71 -7.26
N GLY A 354 -14.23 -8.18 -8.50
CA GLY A 354 -13.35 -7.76 -9.59
C GLY A 354 -12.11 -8.64 -9.77
N ALA A 355 -12.14 -9.87 -9.28
CA ALA A 355 -11.03 -10.83 -9.38
C ALA A 355 -9.72 -10.32 -8.77
N GLN A 356 -9.80 -9.39 -7.81
CA GLN A 356 -8.64 -8.82 -7.16
C GLN A 356 -7.99 -9.81 -6.21
N ILE A 357 -6.72 -10.17 -6.44
CA ILE A 357 -5.90 -10.89 -5.47
C ILE A 357 -5.42 -9.92 -4.37
N PRO A 358 -5.15 -10.40 -3.14
CA PRO A 358 -4.75 -9.51 -2.05
C PRO A 358 -3.36 -8.93 -2.28
N PHE A 359 -3.26 -7.60 -2.21
CA PHE A 359 -1.96 -6.92 -2.19
C PHE A 359 -1.31 -7.13 -0.83
N SER A 360 -0.46 -8.13 -0.74
CA SER A 360 0.05 -8.66 0.52
C SER A 360 1.56 -8.61 0.62
N SER A 361 2.08 -8.48 1.84
CA SER A 361 3.51 -8.56 2.14
C SER A 361 3.76 -9.29 3.46
N ILE A 362 4.90 -9.96 3.57
CA ILE A 362 5.36 -10.62 4.79
C ILE A 362 6.79 -10.22 5.09
N ASN A 363 7.06 -9.91 6.37
CA ASN A 363 8.39 -9.55 6.86
C ASN A 363 8.88 -10.66 7.79
N TYR A 364 10.11 -11.13 7.61
CA TYR A 364 10.70 -12.23 8.37
C TYR A 364 12.24 -12.21 8.29
N GLY A 365 12.91 -13.07 9.04
CA GLY A 365 14.36 -13.27 8.97
C GLY A 365 15.07 -13.20 10.32
N THR A 366 14.42 -12.72 11.36
CA THR A 366 15.03 -12.40 12.65
C THR A 366 14.74 -13.39 13.76
N ASP A 367 13.73 -14.25 13.64
CA ASP A 367 13.47 -15.29 14.63
C ASP A 367 14.54 -16.38 14.55
N THR A 368 15.34 -16.49 15.63
CA THR A 368 16.43 -17.46 15.76
C THR A 368 16.02 -18.76 16.45
N SER A 369 14.74 -18.88 16.85
CA SER A 369 14.23 -20.14 17.37
C SER A 369 14.25 -21.23 16.30
N PRO A 370 14.39 -22.51 16.66
CA PRO A 370 14.36 -23.61 15.70
C PRO A 370 13.10 -23.59 14.83
N GLU A 371 11.96 -23.25 15.43
CA GLU A 371 10.66 -23.15 14.76
C GLU A 371 10.62 -21.99 13.77
N GLY A 372 11.06 -20.79 14.19
CA GLY A 372 11.15 -19.61 13.32
C GLY A 372 12.12 -19.82 12.16
N ARG A 373 13.28 -20.42 12.42
CA ARG A 373 14.25 -20.81 11.38
C ARG A 373 13.64 -21.79 10.36
N MET A 374 12.82 -22.75 10.83
CA MET A 374 12.11 -23.69 9.96
C MET A 374 11.09 -22.97 9.06
N VAL A 375 10.37 -21.98 9.60
CA VAL A 375 9.46 -21.12 8.82
C VAL A 375 10.22 -20.35 7.77
N ILE A 376 11.28 -19.62 8.14
CA ILE A 376 12.10 -18.80 7.22
C ILE A 376 12.66 -19.66 6.09
N LYS A 377 13.26 -20.81 6.42
CA LYS A 377 13.79 -21.74 5.44
C LYS A 377 12.71 -22.16 4.43
N ASN A 378 11.57 -22.64 4.94
CA ASN A 378 10.55 -23.22 4.09
C ASN A 378 9.77 -22.20 3.27
N VAL A 379 9.53 -20.99 3.76
CA VAL A 379 8.92 -19.92 2.95
C VAL A 379 9.84 -19.48 1.81
N LEU A 380 11.14 -19.42 2.06
CA LEU A 380 12.14 -19.14 1.02
C LEU A 380 12.19 -20.23 -0.04
N LEU A 381 12.22 -21.52 0.37
CA LEU A 381 12.24 -22.65 -0.54
C LEU A 381 10.95 -22.76 -1.38
N ALA A 382 9.79 -22.51 -0.78
CA ALA A 382 8.51 -22.49 -1.50
C ALA A 382 8.48 -21.36 -2.54
N THR A 383 9.00 -20.19 -2.19
CA THR A 383 9.15 -19.06 -3.13
C THR A 383 10.14 -19.39 -4.26
N GLU A 384 11.25 -20.04 -3.94
CA GLU A 384 12.22 -20.48 -4.94
C GLU A 384 11.65 -21.48 -5.94
N ALA A 385 10.78 -22.39 -5.47
CA ALA A 385 10.08 -23.34 -6.32
C ALA A 385 9.13 -22.64 -7.32
N GLY A 386 8.47 -21.55 -6.90
CA GLY A 386 7.53 -20.82 -7.72
C GLY A 386 6.13 -21.42 -7.71
N LEU A 387 5.27 -20.96 -8.63
CA LEU A 387 3.91 -21.49 -8.82
C LEU A 387 3.93 -22.79 -9.65
N GLY A 388 2.75 -23.33 -9.95
CA GLY A 388 2.59 -24.69 -10.51
C GLY A 388 3.39 -25.01 -11.78
N ASN A 389 3.66 -24.04 -12.65
CA ASN A 389 4.54 -24.19 -13.80
C ASN A 389 5.95 -23.59 -13.57
N GLY A 390 6.28 -23.22 -12.33
CA GLY A 390 7.55 -22.60 -11.98
C GLY A 390 7.56 -21.07 -12.17
N GLU A 391 6.41 -20.44 -12.37
CA GLU A 391 6.32 -18.98 -12.50
C GLU A 391 6.71 -18.28 -11.19
N THR A 392 7.23 -17.08 -11.31
CA THR A 392 7.57 -16.25 -10.15
C THR A 392 6.27 -15.74 -9.49
N PRO A 393 6.04 -16.01 -8.19
CA PRO A 393 4.88 -15.48 -7.48
C PRO A 393 4.97 -13.96 -7.36
N ILE A 394 3.86 -13.26 -7.58
CA ILE A 394 3.78 -11.80 -7.41
C ILE A 394 3.55 -11.46 -5.93
N PHE A 395 2.75 -12.24 -5.23
CA PHE A 395 2.40 -12.06 -3.83
C PHE A 395 2.67 -13.34 -3.01
N PRO A 396 2.89 -13.19 -1.70
CA PRO A 396 3.13 -11.93 -0.99
C PRO A 396 4.48 -11.31 -1.40
N ILE A 397 4.61 -9.99 -1.27
CA ILE A 397 5.92 -9.35 -1.34
C ILE A 397 6.73 -9.82 -0.13
N HIS A 398 7.82 -10.53 -0.38
CA HIS A 398 8.70 -11.04 0.67
C HIS A 398 9.73 -9.98 1.05
N ILE A 399 9.88 -9.77 2.36
CA ILE A 399 10.80 -8.78 2.93
C ILE A 399 11.66 -9.47 3.98
N PHE A 400 12.94 -9.65 3.66
CA PHE A 400 13.91 -10.25 4.57
C PHE A 400 14.55 -9.17 5.44
N LYS A 401 14.39 -9.26 6.75
CA LYS A 401 14.96 -8.34 7.72
C LYS A 401 16.41 -8.70 7.99
N VAL A 402 17.31 -7.74 7.78
CA VAL A 402 18.74 -7.91 8.03
C VAL A 402 19.15 -7.18 9.31
N LYS A 403 19.86 -7.88 10.21
CA LYS A 403 20.30 -7.35 11.49
C LYS A 403 21.63 -7.96 11.91
N ASP A 404 22.59 -7.11 12.32
CA ASP A 404 23.84 -7.55 12.94
C ASP A 404 23.57 -8.39 14.19
N GLY A 405 24.30 -9.48 14.32
CA GLY A 405 24.17 -10.42 15.43
C GLY A 405 23.00 -11.41 15.31
N LEU A 406 22.16 -11.28 14.28
CA LEU A 406 21.07 -12.22 14.02
C LEU A 406 21.27 -13.01 12.73
N ASN A 407 21.64 -12.35 11.60
CA ASN A 407 21.69 -13.02 10.30
C ASN A 407 22.68 -12.42 9.29
N TYR A 408 23.43 -11.38 9.63
CA TYR A 408 24.26 -10.67 8.65
C TYR A 408 25.70 -11.16 8.57
N ASN A 409 26.31 -11.47 9.71
CA ASN A 409 27.72 -11.86 9.80
C ASN A 409 27.88 -13.38 9.83
N GLU A 410 29.01 -13.86 9.35
CA GLU A 410 29.37 -15.25 9.51
C GLU A 410 29.42 -15.62 11.00
N GLY A 411 28.70 -16.69 11.37
CA GLY A 411 28.53 -17.09 12.76
C GLY A 411 27.25 -16.57 13.44
N ASP A 412 26.53 -15.64 12.83
CA ASP A 412 25.21 -15.26 13.31
C ASP A 412 24.22 -16.44 13.20
N PRO A 413 23.24 -16.57 14.13
CA PRO A 413 22.33 -17.74 14.17
C PRO A 413 21.58 -18.03 12.85
N ASN A 414 21.18 -17.00 12.12
CA ASN A 414 20.43 -17.11 10.86
C ASN A 414 21.25 -16.70 9.62
N TYR A 415 22.59 -16.73 9.69
CA TYR A 415 23.44 -16.35 8.55
C TYR A 415 23.22 -17.25 7.33
N ASP A 416 23.04 -18.54 7.54
CA ASP A 416 22.69 -19.50 6.48
C ASP A 416 21.38 -19.15 5.78
N LEU A 417 20.40 -18.64 6.51
CA LEU A 417 19.11 -18.19 5.97
C LEU A 417 19.24 -16.87 5.19
N PHE A 418 20.14 -15.98 5.60
CA PHE A 418 20.49 -14.79 4.80
C PHE A 418 21.12 -15.20 3.45
N LYS A 419 22.02 -16.15 3.44
CA LYS A 419 22.60 -16.70 2.20
C LYS A 419 21.53 -17.33 1.31
N LEU A 420 20.59 -18.07 1.91
CA LEU A 420 19.44 -18.62 1.18
C LEU A 420 18.55 -17.50 0.62
N ALA A 421 18.27 -16.46 1.39
CA ALA A 421 17.49 -15.31 0.93
C ALA A 421 18.13 -14.60 -0.28
N CYS A 422 19.46 -14.41 -0.26
CA CYS A 422 20.20 -13.87 -1.41
C CYS A 422 20.05 -14.75 -2.67
N ARG A 423 20.15 -16.08 -2.52
CA ARG A 423 19.97 -17.03 -3.63
C ARG A 423 18.55 -16.97 -4.20
N VAL A 424 17.55 -16.96 -3.32
CA VAL A 424 16.14 -16.93 -3.74
C VAL A 424 15.82 -15.60 -4.43
N SER A 425 16.29 -14.48 -3.90
CA SER A 425 16.11 -13.15 -4.51
C SER A 425 16.79 -13.07 -5.88
N ALA A 426 18.00 -13.63 -6.03
CA ALA A 426 18.69 -13.71 -7.31
C ALA A 426 17.92 -14.54 -8.36
N LYS A 427 17.08 -15.49 -7.93
CA LYS A 427 16.27 -16.32 -8.82
C LYS A 427 14.88 -15.75 -9.10
N ARG A 428 14.26 -15.09 -8.12
CA ARG A 428 12.81 -14.79 -8.10
C ARG A 428 12.45 -13.32 -7.91
N LEU A 429 13.39 -12.39 -7.83
CA LEU A 429 13.20 -10.97 -7.45
C LEU A 429 12.85 -10.75 -5.97
N PHE A 430 12.35 -11.74 -5.27
CA PHE A 430 12.04 -11.72 -3.84
C PHE A 430 12.90 -12.74 -3.07
N PRO A 431 13.22 -12.47 -1.80
CA PRO A 431 12.81 -11.33 -0.98
C PRO A 431 13.54 -10.02 -1.32
N ASN A 432 12.90 -8.89 -1.04
CA ASN A 432 13.57 -7.60 -0.84
C ASN A 432 14.23 -7.58 0.53
N PHE A 433 15.14 -6.63 0.78
CA PHE A 433 15.90 -6.56 2.02
C PHE A 433 15.60 -5.29 2.80
N SER A 434 15.23 -5.44 4.08
CA SER A 434 15.07 -4.32 5.00
C SER A 434 16.19 -4.35 6.05
N PHE A 435 16.72 -3.18 6.41
CA PHE A 435 17.90 -3.07 7.26
C PHE A 435 17.53 -2.41 8.58
N ILE A 436 17.50 -3.24 9.65
CA ILE A 436 17.19 -2.78 11.02
C ILE A 436 18.30 -1.87 11.54
N ASP A 437 19.55 -2.14 11.14
CA ASP A 437 20.73 -1.39 11.61
C ASP A 437 20.85 0.03 11.03
N ALA A 438 20.03 0.42 10.03
CA ALA A 438 19.98 1.81 9.60
C ALA A 438 19.62 2.71 10.82
N PRO A 439 20.36 3.81 11.09
CA PRO A 439 20.23 4.56 12.36
C PRO A 439 18.81 5.01 12.68
N TYR A 440 18.05 5.42 11.67
CA TYR A 440 16.65 5.87 11.78
C TYR A 440 15.66 4.71 12.00
N ASN A 441 16.09 3.44 11.86
CA ASN A 441 15.34 2.24 12.25
C ASN A 441 15.83 1.73 13.61
N LEU A 442 17.15 1.69 13.80
CA LEU A 442 17.80 1.15 15.00
C LEU A 442 17.39 1.90 16.29
N GLN A 443 17.08 3.19 16.18
CA GLN A 443 16.62 4.00 17.32
C GLN A 443 15.36 3.44 18.00
N TYR A 444 14.52 2.67 17.29
CA TYR A 444 13.30 2.06 17.82
C TYR A 444 13.51 0.63 18.30
N TYR A 445 14.55 -0.03 17.82
CA TYR A 445 14.78 -1.45 18.04
C TYR A 445 15.09 -1.77 19.50
N LYS A 446 14.33 -2.72 20.06
CA LYS A 446 14.56 -3.28 21.39
C LYS A 446 14.81 -4.79 21.26
N PRO A 447 16.00 -5.30 21.67
CA PRO A 447 16.28 -6.72 21.59
C PRO A 447 15.20 -7.56 22.28
N GLY A 448 14.71 -8.59 21.61
CA GLY A 448 13.68 -9.49 22.13
C GLY A 448 12.23 -8.99 21.97
N ASP A 449 12.02 -7.76 21.44
CA ASP A 449 10.67 -7.25 21.12
C ASP A 449 10.51 -7.07 19.63
N TYR A 450 9.97 -8.09 18.97
CA TYR A 450 9.73 -8.10 17.50
C TYR A 450 8.78 -6.98 17.04
N ASN A 451 7.94 -6.41 17.93
CA ASN A 451 7.06 -5.29 17.59
C ASN A 451 7.83 -4.00 17.30
N THR A 452 9.09 -3.92 17.73
CA THR A 452 9.97 -2.77 17.51
C THR A 452 10.92 -2.96 16.32
N GLU A 453 10.88 -4.11 15.67
CA GLU A 453 11.61 -4.36 14.44
C GLU A 453 10.92 -3.68 13.28
N ILE A 454 11.65 -2.87 12.53
CA ILE A 454 11.07 -2.22 11.35
C ILE A 454 10.47 -3.25 10.41
N ALA A 455 9.31 -2.93 9.86
CA ALA A 455 8.64 -3.72 8.83
C ALA A 455 8.06 -2.78 7.77
N TYR A 456 8.04 -3.27 6.52
CA TYR A 456 7.49 -2.52 5.40
C TYR A 456 6.19 -3.15 4.91
N MET A 457 5.28 -2.31 4.39
CA MET A 457 3.98 -2.71 3.86
C MET A 457 3.92 -2.42 2.37
N GLY A 458 3.31 -3.34 1.63
CA GLY A 458 3.17 -3.19 0.18
C GLY A 458 4.54 -2.95 -0.47
N CYS A 459 4.62 -1.90 -1.29
CA CYS A 459 5.85 -1.61 -2.02
C CYS A 459 6.94 -1.02 -1.14
N ARG A 460 6.62 -0.09 -0.21
CA ARG A 460 7.64 0.67 0.55
C ARG A 460 7.17 1.40 1.80
N THR A 461 5.89 1.31 2.17
CA THR A 461 5.34 2.06 3.30
C THR A 461 5.92 1.59 4.63
N ARG A 462 6.25 2.55 5.49
CA ARG A 462 6.90 2.34 6.80
C ARG A 462 6.11 3.06 7.88
N VAL A 463 5.81 2.38 8.98
CA VAL A 463 5.14 2.98 10.15
C VAL A 463 5.79 2.41 11.40
N ILE A 464 6.41 3.26 12.22
CA ILE A 464 6.98 2.86 13.51
C ILE A 464 6.94 3.99 14.56
N GLY A 465 7.45 5.20 14.28
CA GLY A 465 7.34 6.34 15.19
C GLY A 465 5.89 6.69 15.51
N ASN A 466 5.59 7.12 16.72
CA ASN A 466 4.23 7.43 17.17
C ASN A 466 4.19 8.70 18.03
N VAL A 467 3.96 9.84 17.40
CA VAL A 467 3.87 11.14 18.08
C VAL A 467 2.66 11.22 19.00
N TYR A 468 1.56 10.56 18.60
CA TYR A 468 0.35 10.49 19.42
C TYR A 468 0.56 9.69 20.72
N ASP A 469 1.31 8.59 20.65
CA ASP A 469 1.64 7.76 21.80
C ASP A 469 3.12 7.32 21.76
N PRO A 470 4.05 8.15 22.26
CA PRO A 470 5.49 7.86 22.25
C PRO A 470 5.90 6.63 23.08
N THR A 471 4.99 6.08 23.90
CA THR A 471 5.25 4.85 24.66
C THR A 471 5.08 3.59 23.83
N ARG A 472 4.41 3.67 22.69
CA ARG A 472 4.12 2.57 21.75
C ARG A 472 4.60 2.90 20.33
N GLU A 473 5.91 3.02 20.18
CA GLU A 473 6.58 3.13 18.89
C GLU A 473 6.82 1.73 18.32
N ILE A 474 5.75 1.11 17.86
CA ILE A 474 5.69 -0.27 17.36
C ILE A 474 5.14 -0.32 15.95
N VAL A 475 5.34 -1.44 15.26
CA VAL A 475 4.86 -1.66 13.90
C VAL A 475 3.47 -2.31 13.86
N THR A 476 3.16 -3.24 14.78
CA THR A 476 1.92 -4.03 14.77
C THR A 476 0.67 -3.20 15.05
N GLY A 477 -0.42 -3.55 14.37
CA GLY A 477 -1.73 -2.91 14.55
C GLY A 477 -1.82 -1.46 14.06
N ARG A 478 -0.89 -1.02 13.22
CA ARG A 478 -0.79 0.35 12.71
C ARG A 478 -0.60 0.36 11.20
N GLY A 479 -0.87 1.51 10.58
CA GLY A 479 -0.71 1.64 9.15
C GLY A 479 -0.83 3.08 8.65
N ASN A 480 -0.81 3.25 7.34
CA ASN A 480 -1.04 4.53 6.70
C ASN A 480 -2.55 4.76 6.51
N LEU A 481 -3.03 5.94 6.84
CA LEU A 481 -4.43 6.33 6.67
C LEU A 481 -4.69 6.87 5.27
N SER A 482 -3.80 7.74 4.80
CA SER A 482 -3.89 8.37 3.48
C SER A 482 -2.58 9.06 3.10
N PHE A 483 -2.38 9.27 1.81
CA PHE A 483 -1.25 10.03 1.31
C PHE A 483 -1.61 10.84 0.06
N THR A 484 -0.86 11.93 -0.14
CA THR A 484 -1.03 12.84 -1.28
C THR A 484 0.34 13.30 -1.75
N SER A 485 0.59 13.24 -3.05
CA SER A 485 1.91 13.50 -3.64
C SER A 485 1.98 14.86 -4.34
N ILE A 486 3.12 15.53 -4.18
CA ILE A 486 3.44 16.82 -4.79
C ILE A 486 4.21 16.58 -6.10
N ASN A 487 3.86 17.34 -7.14
CA ASN A 487 4.56 17.37 -8.41
C ASN A 487 5.77 18.33 -8.31
N LEU A 488 6.94 17.81 -7.90
CA LEU A 488 8.16 18.62 -7.78
C LEU A 488 8.65 19.18 -9.12
N PRO A 489 8.65 18.42 -10.26
CA PRO A 489 9.05 18.94 -11.56
C PRO A 489 8.29 20.20 -11.96
N ARG A 490 6.98 20.25 -11.73
CA ARG A 490 6.18 21.45 -12.01
C ARG A 490 6.64 22.66 -11.21
N LEU A 491 6.95 22.49 -9.93
CA LEU A 491 7.46 23.59 -9.10
C LEU A 491 8.81 24.09 -9.63
N GLY A 492 9.68 23.18 -10.07
CA GLY A 492 10.95 23.50 -10.72
C GLY A 492 10.77 24.32 -12.00
N ILE A 493 9.84 23.91 -12.88
CA ILE A 493 9.52 24.61 -14.13
C ILE A 493 8.99 26.03 -13.83
N LEU A 494 8.04 26.15 -12.90
CA LEU A 494 7.41 27.43 -12.56
C LEU A 494 8.36 28.40 -11.83
N ALA A 495 9.31 27.87 -11.09
CA ALA A 495 10.35 28.67 -10.43
C ALA A 495 11.33 29.29 -11.44
N GLY A 496 11.60 28.62 -12.58
CA GLY A 496 12.43 29.17 -13.67
C GLY A 496 13.87 29.46 -13.24
N GLY A 497 14.45 28.61 -12.36
CA GLY A 497 15.80 28.77 -11.82
C GLY A 497 15.90 29.62 -10.54
N ASP A 498 14.80 30.22 -10.09
CA ASP A 498 14.77 30.97 -8.83
C ASP A 498 14.51 30.03 -7.65
N ILE A 499 15.57 29.77 -6.89
CA ILE A 499 15.54 28.84 -5.75
C ILE A 499 14.68 29.37 -4.58
N VAL A 500 14.64 30.68 -4.35
CA VAL A 500 13.82 31.27 -3.27
C VAL A 500 12.36 31.10 -3.61
N LYS A 501 11.96 31.50 -4.80
CA LYS A 501 10.60 31.31 -5.32
C LYS A 501 10.18 29.83 -5.30
N PHE A 502 11.09 28.92 -5.62
CA PHE A 502 10.81 27.48 -5.55
C PHE A 502 10.41 27.06 -4.14
N PHE A 503 11.18 27.45 -3.11
CA PHE A 503 10.87 27.08 -1.72
C PHE A 503 9.57 27.73 -1.22
N GLU A 504 9.26 28.98 -1.61
CA GLU A 504 7.97 29.59 -1.30
C GLU A 504 6.80 28.79 -1.89
N MET A 505 6.90 28.43 -3.16
CA MET A 505 5.88 27.60 -3.83
C MET A 505 5.77 26.19 -3.22
N LEU A 506 6.89 25.61 -2.79
CA LEU A 506 6.90 24.31 -2.10
C LEU A 506 6.16 24.38 -0.76
N GLU A 507 6.38 25.45 0.03
CA GLU A 507 5.64 25.67 1.29
C GLU A 507 4.14 25.79 1.04
N ASP A 508 3.71 26.54 0.03
CA ASP A 508 2.30 26.67 -0.33
C ASP A 508 1.68 25.32 -0.71
N ARG A 509 2.41 24.49 -1.45
CA ARG A 509 1.92 23.14 -1.82
C ARG A 509 1.87 22.20 -0.63
N MET A 510 2.85 22.26 0.27
CA MET A 510 2.83 21.46 1.51
C MET A 510 1.65 21.88 2.41
N ASN A 511 1.38 23.17 2.55
CA ASN A 511 0.22 23.68 3.30
C ASN A 511 -1.10 23.14 2.73
N LEU A 512 -1.25 23.18 1.40
CA LEU A 512 -2.44 22.66 0.71
C LEU A 512 -2.61 21.15 0.94
N VAL A 513 -1.53 20.37 0.87
CA VAL A 513 -1.57 18.91 1.06
C VAL A 513 -1.86 18.57 2.52
N VAL A 514 -1.28 19.28 3.48
CA VAL A 514 -1.57 19.10 4.91
C VAL A 514 -3.05 19.37 5.20
N ASP A 515 -3.61 20.47 4.67
CA ASP A 515 -5.03 20.78 4.82
C ASP A 515 -5.93 19.69 4.22
N GLN A 516 -5.59 19.20 3.03
CA GLN A 516 -6.32 18.11 2.37
C GLN A 516 -6.27 16.80 3.19
N LEU A 517 -5.10 16.43 3.76
CA LEU A 517 -4.96 15.25 4.59
C LEU A 517 -5.75 15.36 5.90
N LEU A 518 -5.75 16.52 6.54
CA LEU A 518 -6.56 16.79 7.73
C LEU A 518 -8.05 16.72 7.42
N TYR A 519 -8.45 17.24 6.27
CA TYR A 519 -9.85 17.16 5.81
C TYR A 519 -10.29 15.69 5.63
N ARG A 520 -9.46 14.86 4.97
CA ARG A 520 -9.73 13.42 4.80
C ARG A 520 -9.75 12.70 6.15
N PHE A 521 -8.80 13.00 7.05
CA PHE A 521 -8.74 12.45 8.40
C PHE A 521 -10.03 12.74 9.18
N LYS A 522 -10.55 13.97 9.08
CA LYS A 522 -11.83 14.35 9.73
C LYS A 522 -13.00 13.50 9.24
N ILE A 523 -13.08 13.23 7.93
CA ILE A 523 -14.11 12.35 7.34
C ILE A 523 -13.97 10.93 7.88
N GLN A 524 -12.76 10.37 7.84
CA GLN A 524 -12.48 9.02 8.30
C GLN A 524 -12.73 8.85 9.79
N SER A 525 -12.41 9.86 10.61
CA SER A 525 -12.63 9.86 12.07
C SER A 525 -14.08 9.75 12.50
N GLN A 526 -15.02 10.13 11.63
CA GLN A 526 -16.46 10.05 11.91
C GLN A 526 -17.05 8.65 11.62
N LYS A 527 -16.28 7.77 11.00
CA LYS A 527 -16.69 6.38 10.74
C LYS A 527 -16.80 5.61 12.06
N LYS A 528 -17.58 4.53 12.03
CA LYS A 528 -17.82 3.68 13.19
C LYS A 528 -17.13 2.34 13.04
N VAL A 529 -16.87 1.65 14.15
CA VAL A 529 -16.29 0.30 14.16
C VAL A 529 -17.03 -0.66 13.21
N LYS A 530 -18.38 -0.61 13.18
CA LYS A 530 -19.19 -1.46 12.29
C LYS A 530 -18.98 -1.21 10.80
N ASN A 531 -18.32 -0.12 10.39
CA ASN A 531 -17.95 0.14 9.00
C ASN A 531 -16.68 -0.63 8.60
N TYR A 532 -15.93 -1.13 9.59
CA TYR A 532 -14.70 -1.90 9.44
C TYR A 532 -14.77 -3.14 10.33
N PRO A 533 -15.64 -4.12 9.97
CA PRO A 533 -15.97 -5.23 10.86
C PRO A 533 -14.79 -6.13 11.16
N PHE A 534 -13.80 -6.21 10.28
CA PHE A 534 -12.61 -7.00 10.48
C PHE A 534 -11.47 -6.17 11.08
N LEU A 535 -11.06 -5.08 10.44
CA LEU A 535 -9.96 -4.22 10.88
C LEU A 535 -10.15 -3.69 12.30
N MET A 536 -11.33 -3.14 12.58
CA MET A 536 -11.67 -2.55 13.87
C MET A 536 -12.42 -3.54 14.76
N GLY A 537 -13.36 -4.29 14.19
CA GLY A 537 -14.22 -5.19 14.95
C GLY A 537 -13.52 -6.44 15.49
N GLN A 538 -12.40 -6.89 14.90
CA GLN A 538 -11.58 -7.98 15.40
C GLN A 538 -10.31 -7.52 16.14
N GLY A 539 -10.17 -6.21 16.41
CA GLY A 539 -9.05 -5.68 17.18
C GLY A 539 -7.71 -5.73 16.45
N ILE A 540 -7.71 -5.72 15.11
CA ILE A 540 -6.48 -5.70 14.30
C ILE A 540 -5.79 -4.35 14.43
N TRP A 541 -6.56 -3.25 14.31
CA TRP A 541 -6.03 -1.91 14.56
C TRP A 541 -5.82 -1.71 16.06
N ILE A 542 -4.70 -1.12 16.43
CA ILE A 542 -4.32 -0.89 17.82
C ILE A 542 -5.44 -0.16 18.60
N ASP A 543 -5.75 -0.66 19.79
CA ASP A 543 -6.80 -0.15 20.70
C ASP A 543 -8.24 -0.28 20.18
N SER A 544 -8.48 -0.77 18.98
CA SER A 544 -9.84 -0.92 18.44
C SER A 544 -10.69 -1.95 19.20
N GLU A 545 -10.05 -2.90 19.88
CA GLU A 545 -10.74 -3.86 20.78
C GLU A 545 -11.40 -3.24 22.00
N LYS A 546 -11.05 -1.98 22.30
CA LYS A 546 -11.67 -1.20 23.39
C LYS A 546 -12.97 -0.52 23.00
N LEU A 547 -13.31 -0.53 21.70
CA LEU A 547 -14.44 0.18 21.12
C LEU A 547 -15.65 -0.75 20.91
N ASN A 548 -16.86 -0.18 21.00
CA ASN A 548 -18.09 -0.86 20.64
C ASN A 548 -18.45 -0.65 19.15
N PRO A 549 -19.31 -1.49 18.54
CA PRO A 549 -19.62 -1.38 17.10
C PRO A 549 -20.17 -0.02 16.62
N ASN A 550 -20.81 0.77 17.51
CA ASN A 550 -21.35 2.08 17.18
C ASN A 550 -20.45 3.25 17.56
N ASP A 551 -19.32 2.99 18.22
CA ASP A 551 -18.35 4.02 18.57
C ASP A 551 -17.62 4.52 17.33
N THR A 552 -17.21 5.79 17.34
CA THR A 552 -16.38 6.36 16.28
C THR A 552 -14.93 5.92 16.44
N ILE A 553 -14.23 5.77 15.31
CA ILE A 553 -12.84 5.28 15.28
C ILE A 553 -11.80 6.40 15.37
N GLY A 554 -12.23 7.67 15.52
CA GLY A 554 -11.35 8.83 15.43
C GLY A 554 -10.15 8.79 16.39
N GLU A 555 -10.34 8.34 17.63
CA GLU A 555 -9.25 8.27 18.62
C GLU A 555 -8.19 7.23 18.23
N VAL A 556 -8.60 6.04 17.84
CA VAL A 556 -7.65 4.98 17.48
C VAL A 556 -6.95 5.24 16.15
N LEU A 557 -7.59 5.99 15.23
CA LEU A 557 -6.94 6.40 13.97
C LEU A 557 -5.74 7.31 14.18
N LYS A 558 -5.62 8.01 15.29
CA LYS A 558 -4.45 8.87 15.60
C LYS A 558 -3.13 8.09 15.67
N HIS A 559 -3.17 6.78 15.84
CA HIS A 559 -1.99 5.91 15.76
C HIS A 559 -1.49 5.70 14.32
N GLY A 560 -2.33 5.96 13.32
CA GLY A 560 -1.96 5.86 11.91
C GLY A 560 -1.19 7.07 11.40
N THR A 561 -0.66 6.99 10.18
CA THR A 561 0.12 8.06 9.55
C THR A 561 -0.64 8.79 8.46
N LEU A 562 -0.41 10.10 8.35
CA LEU A 562 -0.82 10.96 7.25
C LEU A 562 0.44 11.33 6.47
N SER A 563 0.53 10.95 5.20
CA SER A 563 1.80 11.05 4.48
C SER A 563 1.74 12.05 3.33
N VAL A 564 2.72 12.93 3.29
CA VAL A 564 3.01 13.79 2.13
C VAL A 564 4.03 13.07 1.27
N GLY A 565 3.71 12.89 0.00
CA GLY A 565 4.59 12.26 -0.97
C GLY A 565 5.16 13.23 -1.99
N PHE A 566 6.08 12.76 -2.82
CA PHE A 566 6.65 13.55 -3.93
C PHE A 566 7.11 12.65 -5.06
N ILE A 567 7.13 13.22 -6.27
CA ILE A 567 7.59 12.60 -7.51
C ILE A 567 8.58 13.53 -8.20
N GLY A 568 9.59 12.97 -8.88
CA GLY A 568 10.39 13.67 -9.88
C GLY A 568 11.44 14.63 -9.33
N LEU A 569 12.15 14.26 -8.27
CA LEU A 569 13.24 15.09 -7.75
C LEU A 569 14.30 15.36 -8.83
N ALA A 570 14.64 14.36 -9.65
CA ALA A 570 15.63 14.51 -10.71
C ALA A 570 15.22 15.56 -11.74
N GLU A 571 13.98 15.48 -12.25
CA GLU A 571 13.45 16.45 -13.22
C GLU A 571 13.24 17.84 -12.61
N CYS A 572 12.89 17.90 -11.34
CA CYS A 572 12.82 19.16 -10.59
C CYS A 572 14.18 19.87 -10.56
N LEU A 573 15.25 19.16 -10.23
CA LEU A 573 16.62 19.68 -10.22
C LEU A 573 17.08 20.07 -11.62
N LYS A 574 16.75 19.27 -12.64
CA LYS A 574 16.98 19.63 -14.04
C LYS A 574 16.31 20.94 -14.43
N ALA A 575 15.07 21.15 -14.01
CA ALA A 575 14.33 22.39 -14.28
C ALA A 575 14.92 23.60 -13.53
N LEU A 576 15.47 23.40 -12.31
CA LEU A 576 16.02 24.46 -11.48
C LEU A 576 17.45 24.87 -11.85
N ILE A 577 18.33 23.90 -12.07
CA ILE A 577 19.78 24.13 -12.21
C ILE A 577 20.41 23.41 -13.40
N GLY A 578 19.62 22.77 -14.26
CA GLY A 578 20.08 22.12 -15.49
C GLY A 578 20.70 20.72 -15.30
N VAL A 579 20.92 20.28 -14.06
CA VAL A 579 21.53 18.97 -13.74
C VAL A 579 20.77 18.30 -12.59
N HIS A 580 20.71 16.95 -12.57
CA HIS A 580 20.09 16.22 -11.47
C HIS A 580 21.14 15.70 -10.46
N HIS A 581 20.68 15.21 -9.33
CA HIS A 581 21.49 14.80 -8.18
C HIS A 581 22.46 13.60 -8.43
N GLY A 582 22.31 12.89 -9.55
CA GLY A 582 23.29 11.88 -9.98
C GLY A 582 24.49 12.49 -10.75
N GLU A 583 24.33 13.72 -11.28
CA GLU A 583 25.29 14.38 -12.17
C GLU A 583 26.27 15.27 -11.42
N SER A 584 25.81 16.01 -10.38
CA SER A 584 26.68 16.94 -9.65
C SER A 584 26.43 16.90 -8.14
N LYS A 585 27.46 17.35 -7.39
CA LYS A 585 27.39 17.44 -5.92
C LYS A 585 26.44 18.57 -5.49
N GLU A 586 26.44 19.68 -6.21
CA GLU A 586 25.55 20.81 -5.95
C GLU A 586 24.10 20.43 -6.10
N ALA A 587 23.76 19.62 -7.12
CA ALA A 587 22.42 19.10 -7.32
C ALA A 587 22.03 18.13 -6.20
N GLN A 588 22.96 17.29 -5.74
CA GLN A 588 22.73 16.41 -4.60
C GLN A 588 22.47 17.20 -3.31
N GLU A 589 23.25 18.24 -3.03
CA GLU A 589 23.07 19.10 -1.86
C GLU A 589 21.72 19.85 -1.93
N LEU A 590 21.34 20.36 -3.10
CA LEU A 590 20.04 21.00 -3.29
C LEU A 590 18.89 20.00 -3.13
N GLY A 591 19.02 18.80 -3.70
CA GLY A 591 18.04 17.73 -3.54
C GLY A 591 17.81 17.37 -2.07
N LEU A 592 18.88 17.21 -1.30
CA LEU A 592 18.80 16.95 0.14
C LEU A 592 18.17 18.12 0.91
N ARG A 593 18.43 19.38 0.50
CA ARG A 593 17.74 20.54 1.10
C ARG A 593 16.25 20.54 0.83
N ILE A 594 15.83 20.23 -0.40
CA ILE A 594 14.41 20.16 -0.78
C ILE A 594 13.69 19.10 0.07
N ILE A 595 14.18 17.87 0.04
CA ILE A 595 13.56 16.77 0.77
C ILE A 595 13.69 16.97 2.29
N GLY A 596 14.80 17.50 2.76
CA GLY A 596 15.00 17.87 4.18
C GLY A 596 14.01 18.93 4.66
N ARG A 597 13.69 19.96 3.84
CA ARG A 597 12.65 20.95 4.18
C ARG A 597 11.26 20.31 4.24
N MET A 598 10.94 19.45 3.27
CA MET A 598 9.67 18.70 3.30
C MET A 598 9.55 17.86 4.57
N ARG A 599 10.61 17.15 4.96
CA ARG A 599 10.63 16.35 6.20
C ARG A 599 10.46 17.24 7.43
N ALA A 600 11.21 18.32 7.56
CA ALA A 600 11.10 19.24 8.68
C ALA A 600 9.68 19.79 8.83
N ARG A 601 9.03 20.14 7.71
CA ARG A 601 7.64 20.63 7.71
C ARG A 601 6.66 19.56 8.24
N MET A 602 6.88 18.28 7.93
CA MET A 602 6.04 17.19 8.46
C MET A 602 6.26 17.00 9.97
N ASP A 603 7.50 17.09 10.42
CA ASP A 603 7.82 17.01 11.86
C ASP A 603 7.22 18.20 12.65
N GLU A 604 7.23 19.42 12.07
CA GLU A 604 6.56 20.61 12.62
C GLU A 604 5.04 20.39 12.73
N GLU A 605 4.41 19.85 11.68
CA GLU A 605 2.97 19.60 11.68
C GLU A 605 2.57 18.49 12.66
N SER A 606 3.39 17.46 12.80
CA SER A 606 3.17 16.42 13.81
C SER A 606 3.17 16.97 15.22
N LYS A 607 4.13 17.85 15.55
CA LYS A 607 4.19 18.52 16.85
C LYS A 607 2.99 19.42 17.10
N LYS A 608 2.54 20.14 16.06
CA LYS A 608 1.42 21.07 16.14
C LYS A 608 0.08 20.36 16.35
N THR A 609 -0.14 19.24 15.66
CA THR A 609 -1.42 18.54 15.61
C THR A 609 -1.52 17.36 16.57
N GLY A 610 -0.39 16.81 17.03
CA GLY A 610 -0.34 15.54 17.76
C GLY A 610 -0.66 14.32 16.89
N LEU A 611 -0.69 14.47 15.54
CA LEU A 611 -0.91 13.40 14.59
C LEU A 611 0.42 12.98 13.95
N ASN A 612 0.48 11.77 13.40
CA ASN A 612 1.68 11.26 12.76
C ASN A 612 1.78 11.72 11.31
N PHE A 613 2.20 12.96 11.05
CA PHE A 613 2.57 13.39 9.72
C PHE A 613 3.93 12.82 9.33
N SER A 614 4.08 12.41 8.09
CA SER A 614 5.30 11.77 7.62
C SER A 614 5.57 12.05 6.15
N LEU A 615 6.82 11.89 5.71
CA LEU A 615 7.25 12.10 4.33
C LEU A 615 7.45 10.75 3.63
N LEU A 616 6.80 10.56 2.49
CA LEU A 616 6.82 9.34 1.69
C LEU A 616 7.59 9.57 0.38
N ALA A 617 8.55 8.69 0.10
CA ALA A 617 9.06 8.53 -1.25
C ALA A 617 7.99 7.78 -2.07
N THR A 618 7.12 8.50 -2.75
CA THR A 618 5.89 7.97 -3.35
C THR A 618 6.17 6.84 -4.33
N PRO A 619 5.44 5.70 -4.25
CA PRO A 619 5.36 4.76 -5.35
C PRO A 619 4.73 5.45 -6.55
N ALA A 620 5.46 5.47 -7.68
CA ALA A 620 5.03 6.29 -8.82
C ALA A 620 3.81 5.70 -9.53
N GLU A 621 3.82 4.40 -9.80
CA GLU A 621 2.78 3.73 -10.58
C GLU A 621 2.36 4.58 -11.80
N GLY A 622 1.07 4.67 -12.11
CA GLY A 622 0.55 5.53 -13.19
C GLY A 622 0.71 7.05 -12.95
N LEU A 623 1.06 7.47 -11.73
CA LEU A 623 1.19 8.88 -11.36
C LEU A 623 2.31 9.60 -12.12
N SER A 624 3.46 8.95 -12.31
CA SER A 624 4.60 9.53 -13.02
C SER A 624 4.24 9.90 -14.46
N GLY A 625 3.52 9.03 -15.15
CA GLY A 625 2.98 9.28 -16.49
C GLY A 625 1.88 10.34 -16.52
N ARG A 626 1.00 10.33 -15.51
CA ARG A 626 -0.06 11.35 -15.38
C ARG A 626 0.51 12.76 -15.27
N PHE A 627 1.47 12.97 -14.38
CA PHE A 627 2.06 14.30 -14.17
C PHE A 627 2.78 14.82 -15.42
N VAL A 628 3.59 13.99 -16.06
CA VAL A 628 4.33 14.43 -17.26
C VAL A 628 3.38 14.73 -18.44
N LYS A 629 2.31 13.95 -18.62
CA LYS A 629 1.29 14.21 -19.66
C LYS A 629 0.63 15.59 -19.48
N ILE A 630 0.26 15.93 -18.22
CA ILE A 630 -0.36 17.22 -17.91
C ILE A 630 0.66 18.37 -18.10
N ASP A 631 1.88 18.20 -17.61
CA ASP A 631 2.92 19.23 -17.70
C ASP A 631 3.38 19.47 -19.13
N ARG A 632 3.53 18.40 -19.91
CA ARG A 632 3.85 18.51 -21.34
C ARG A 632 2.77 19.26 -22.12
N LYS A 633 1.49 19.02 -21.81
CA LYS A 633 0.37 19.76 -22.40
C LYS A 633 0.40 21.24 -22.05
N LYS A 634 0.84 21.58 -20.83
CA LYS A 634 0.81 22.96 -20.29
C LYS A 634 2.06 23.76 -20.66
N PHE A 635 3.24 23.17 -20.63
CA PHE A 635 4.52 23.84 -20.77
C PHE A 635 5.30 23.45 -22.03
N GLY A 636 4.79 22.48 -22.80
CA GLY A 636 5.50 21.91 -23.94
C GLY A 636 6.56 20.88 -23.53
N LYS A 637 7.34 20.45 -24.53
CA LYS A 637 8.44 19.52 -24.34
C LYS A 637 9.68 20.27 -23.88
N ILE A 638 10.13 20.00 -22.66
CA ILE A 638 11.33 20.57 -22.03
C ILE A 638 12.37 19.45 -21.91
N GLU A 639 13.54 19.62 -22.51
CA GLU A 639 14.61 18.63 -22.52
C GLU A 639 15.07 18.26 -21.11
N GLY A 640 15.17 16.97 -20.83
CA GLY A 640 15.54 16.44 -19.52
C GLY A 640 14.49 16.60 -18.42
N VAL A 641 13.31 17.17 -18.75
CA VAL A 641 12.21 17.37 -17.78
C VAL A 641 10.92 16.72 -18.27
N THR A 642 10.32 17.21 -19.37
CA THR A 642 9.04 16.69 -19.89
C THR A 642 9.16 15.93 -21.21
N ASP A 643 10.36 15.59 -21.62
CA ASP A 643 10.66 14.95 -22.91
C ASP A 643 10.47 13.44 -22.90
N ARG A 644 10.32 12.81 -21.71
CA ARG A 644 10.07 11.39 -21.52
C ARG A 644 8.60 11.11 -21.15
N GLU A 645 8.18 9.85 -21.26
CA GLU A 645 6.78 9.48 -20.98
C GLU A 645 6.43 9.41 -19.47
N TYR A 646 7.43 9.50 -18.60
CA TYR A 646 7.28 9.46 -17.14
C TYR A 646 8.26 10.41 -16.44
N TYR A 647 7.92 10.83 -15.22
CA TYR A 647 8.86 11.43 -14.27
C TYR A 647 9.53 10.35 -13.43
N THR A 648 10.77 10.57 -13.05
CA THR A 648 11.51 9.65 -12.18
C THR A 648 10.80 9.50 -10.83
N ASN A 649 10.77 8.27 -10.34
CA ASN A 649 10.12 7.93 -9.08
C ASN A 649 10.84 8.60 -7.90
N SER A 650 10.10 9.35 -7.09
CA SER A 650 10.56 9.99 -5.85
C SER A 650 11.96 10.64 -5.93
N PHE A 651 12.93 10.16 -5.14
CA PHE A 651 14.32 10.63 -5.09
C PHE A 651 15.30 9.78 -5.93
N HIS A 652 14.81 8.81 -6.71
CA HIS A 652 15.70 7.90 -7.41
C HIS A 652 16.58 8.64 -8.44
N ILE A 653 17.78 8.09 -8.64
CA ILE A 653 18.59 8.43 -9.81
C ILE A 653 17.88 7.85 -11.04
N PRO A 654 17.68 8.64 -12.12
CA PRO A 654 16.98 8.16 -13.31
C PRO A 654 17.58 6.87 -13.87
N VAL A 655 16.72 5.92 -14.24
CA VAL A 655 17.15 4.60 -14.76
C VAL A 655 17.99 4.73 -16.03
N TYR A 656 17.71 5.73 -16.85
CA TYR A 656 18.48 5.98 -18.09
C TYR A 656 19.87 6.59 -17.85
N PHE A 657 20.17 7.05 -16.62
CA PHE A 657 21.47 7.64 -16.32
C PHE A 657 22.51 6.54 -16.07
N PRO A 658 23.64 6.52 -16.82
CA PRO A 658 24.65 5.50 -16.65
C PRO A 658 25.43 5.70 -15.35
N ILE A 659 25.13 4.85 -14.36
CA ILE A 659 25.75 4.87 -13.04
C ILE A 659 25.95 3.44 -12.55
N ASN A 660 27.05 3.15 -11.86
CA ASN A 660 27.21 1.85 -11.24
C ASN A 660 26.37 1.73 -9.95
N ALA A 661 25.98 0.51 -9.61
CA ALA A 661 25.12 0.18 -8.48
C ALA A 661 25.63 0.78 -7.16
N PHE A 662 26.91 0.65 -6.84
CA PHE A 662 27.49 1.14 -5.60
C PHE A 662 27.44 2.65 -5.46
N ARG A 663 27.66 3.39 -6.55
CA ARG A 663 27.55 4.85 -6.55
C ARG A 663 26.09 5.27 -6.42
N LYS A 664 25.17 4.62 -7.13
CA LYS A 664 23.71 4.87 -7.03
C LYS A 664 23.25 4.70 -5.59
N ILE A 665 23.56 3.56 -4.95
CA ILE A 665 23.21 3.28 -3.55
C ILE A 665 23.70 4.39 -2.62
N LYS A 666 24.96 4.82 -2.74
CA LYS A 666 25.52 5.88 -1.89
C LYS A 666 24.85 7.24 -2.09
N LEU A 667 24.40 7.56 -3.30
CA LEU A 667 23.70 8.81 -3.59
C LEU A 667 22.25 8.80 -3.08
N GLU A 668 21.57 7.65 -3.14
CA GLU A 668 20.20 7.52 -2.70
C GLU A 668 20.07 7.33 -1.17
N ALA A 669 21.06 6.73 -0.52
CA ALA A 669 21.02 6.40 0.91
C ALA A 669 20.64 7.58 1.85
N PRO A 670 21.15 8.82 1.69
CA PRO A 670 20.80 9.93 2.57
C PRO A 670 19.32 10.31 2.56
N TYR A 671 18.59 10.03 1.46
CA TYR A 671 17.16 10.31 1.35
C TYR A 671 16.31 9.35 2.18
N HIS A 672 16.79 8.14 2.47
CA HIS A 672 16.07 7.17 3.28
C HIS A 672 15.82 7.67 4.72
N ALA A 673 16.81 8.33 5.32
CA ALA A 673 16.66 8.95 6.64
C ALA A 673 15.59 10.06 6.68
N LEU A 674 15.38 10.75 5.55
CA LEU A 674 14.42 11.85 5.43
C LEU A 674 13.00 11.37 5.17
N THR A 675 12.81 10.21 4.54
CA THR A 675 11.52 9.67 4.12
C THR A 675 10.97 8.64 5.11
N ASN A 676 10.52 9.10 6.27
CA ASN A 676 10.10 8.25 7.39
C ASN A 676 8.76 7.52 7.18
N ALA A 677 7.96 7.91 6.19
CA ALA A 677 6.73 7.19 5.80
C ALA A 677 7.00 5.97 4.91
N GLY A 678 8.20 5.92 4.30
CA GLY A 678 8.60 4.82 3.44
C GLY A 678 9.48 5.25 2.29
N HIS A 679 10.28 4.30 1.84
CA HIS A 679 11.29 4.45 0.79
C HIS A 679 11.71 3.07 0.31
N ILE A 680 12.35 3.04 -0.85
CA ILE A 680 13.05 1.86 -1.36
C ILE A 680 14.14 2.35 -2.32
N SER A 681 15.25 1.63 -2.42
CA SER A 681 16.22 1.79 -3.50
C SER A 681 16.26 0.55 -4.36
N TYR A 682 16.23 0.74 -5.67
CA TYR A 682 16.34 -0.33 -6.65
C TYR A 682 17.72 -0.34 -7.30
N VAL A 683 18.28 -1.52 -7.46
CA VAL A 683 19.46 -1.75 -8.30
C VAL A 683 19.04 -2.62 -9.48
N GLU A 684 19.23 -2.11 -10.68
CA GLU A 684 18.94 -2.84 -11.92
C GLU A 684 20.20 -3.60 -12.35
N LEU A 685 20.07 -4.91 -12.56
CA LEU A 685 21.12 -5.77 -13.08
C LEU A 685 20.74 -6.30 -14.45
N ASP A 686 21.70 -6.26 -15.37
CA ASP A 686 21.59 -6.95 -16.65
C ASP A 686 22.11 -8.40 -16.51
N GLY A 687 21.35 -9.38 -17.01
CA GLY A 687 21.73 -10.78 -16.99
C GLY A 687 21.22 -11.57 -15.78
N ASP A 688 21.75 -12.78 -15.61
CA ASP A 688 21.33 -13.74 -14.58
C ASP A 688 22.22 -13.66 -13.32
N PRO A 689 21.69 -13.13 -12.19
CA PRO A 689 22.47 -12.99 -10.96
C PRO A 689 22.87 -14.33 -10.32
N LEU A 690 22.20 -15.44 -10.65
CA LEU A 690 22.57 -16.77 -10.15
C LEU A 690 23.98 -17.19 -10.55
N GLN A 691 24.52 -16.63 -11.63
CA GLN A 691 25.89 -16.91 -12.08
C GLN A 691 26.94 -16.29 -11.15
N ASN A 692 26.59 -15.29 -10.33
CA ASN A 692 27.52 -14.65 -9.38
C ASN A 692 26.79 -14.17 -8.12
N LEU A 693 26.44 -15.13 -7.26
CA LEU A 693 25.75 -14.85 -5.98
C LEU A 693 26.60 -14.01 -5.01
N GLU A 694 27.93 -14.10 -5.12
CA GLU A 694 28.83 -13.29 -4.28
C GLU A 694 28.71 -11.81 -4.63
N ALA A 695 28.71 -11.47 -5.91
CA ALA A 695 28.49 -10.09 -6.36
C ALA A 695 27.08 -9.58 -5.96
N PHE A 696 26.07 -10.43 -6.04
CA PHE A 696 24.71 -10.09 -5.59
C PHE A 696 24.70 -9.76 -4.10
N GLU A 697 25.31 -10.59 -3.27
CA GLU A 697 25.42 -10.34 -1.83
C GLU A 697 26.20 -9.06 -1.52
N GLN A 698 27.28 -8.77 -2.26
CA GLN A 698 28.05 -7.53 -2.09
C GLN A 698 27.20 -6.27 -2.32
N ILE A 699 26.24 -6.30 -3.25
CA ILE A 699 25.31 -5.20 -3.46
C ILE A 699 24.41 -5.03 -2.23
N ILE A 700 23.89 -6.11 -1.66
CA ILE A 700 23.05 -6.06 -0.45
C ILE A 700 23.86 -5.53 0.74
N ARG A 701 25.13 -5.98 0.89
CA ARG A 701 26.03 -5.46 1.92
C ARG A 701 26.30 -3.98 1.74
N CYS A 702 26.54 -3.52 0.51
CA CYS A 702 26.69 -2.10 0.23
C CYS A 702 25.44 -1.28 0.58
N MET A 703 24.24 -1.81 0.34
CA MET A 703 22.99 -1.15 0.76
C MET A 703 22.96 -0.94 2.28
N LYS A 704 23.23 -2.01 3.06
CA LYS A 704 23.29 -1.93 4.52
C LYS A 704 24.33 -0.92 5.01
N GLU A 705 25.56 -1.03 4.53
CA GLU A 705 26.70 -0.20 4.94
C GLU A 705 26.53 1.27 4.56
N SER A 706 25.78 1.57 3.49
CA SER A 706 25.46 2.93 3.05
C SER A 706 24.30 3.57 3.81
N GLY A 707 23.56 2.80 4.63
CA GLY A 707 22.44 3.31 5.41
C GLY A 707 21.10 3.27 4.65
N ILE A 708 20.96 2.43 3.63
CA ILE A 708 19.67 2.11 3.01
C ILE A 708 18.77 1.46 4.06
N GLY A 709 17.50 1.82 4.11
CA GLY A 709 16.52 1.20 5.01
C GLY A 709 15.80 0.04 4.39
N TYR A 710 15.59 0.11 3.07
CA TYR A 710 14.89 -0.91 2.30
C TYR A 710 15.38 -0.90 0.85
N GLY A 711 15.72 -2.06 0.33
CA GLY A 711 16.29 -2.17 -1.02
C GLY A 711 15.84 -3.43 -1.74
N SER A 712 15.85 -3.35 -3.06
CA SER A 712 15.53 -4.44 -3.98
C SER A 712 16.55 -4.48 -5.12
N ILE A 713 16.78 -5.68 -5.67
CA ILE A 713 17.61 -5.88 -6.84
C ILE A 713 16.71 -6.46 -7.94
N ASN A 714 16.55 -5.67 -9.00
CA ASN A 714 15.77 -6.07 -10.17
C ASN A 714 16.70 -6.69 -11.25
N HIS A 715 16.21 -7.74 -11.88
CA HIS A 715 16.92 -8.40 -12.99
C HIS A 715 15.88 -9.06 -13.92
N PRO A 716 16.23 -9.37 -15.18
CA PRO A 716 15.34 -10.12 -16.07
C PRO A 716 15.04 -11.49 -15.48
N VAL A 717 13.78 -11.79 -15.18
CA VAL A 717 13.37 -13.09 -14.58
C VAL A 717 12.51 -13.87 -15.54
N ASP A 718 11.23 -13.65 -15.52
CA ASP A 718 10.26 -14.39 -16.33
C ASP A 718 9.66 -13.51 -17.42
N ARG A 719 9.31 -14.14 -18.53
CA ARG A 719 8.45 -13.52 -19.54
C ARG A 719 7.03 -14.03 -19.34
N ASP A 720 6.08 -13.14 -19.39
CA ASP A 720 4.69 -13.55 -19.56
C ASP A 720 4.56 -14.40 -20.83
N PRO A 721 4.11 -15.65 -20.75
CA PRO A 721 4.02 -16.54 -21.89
C PRO A 721 3.01 -16.05 -22.94
N VAL A 722 2.11 -15.15 -22.60
CA VAL A 722 1.10 -14.58 -23.50
C VAL A 722 1.57 -13.29 -24.15
N SER A 723 2.13 -12.37 -23.37
CA SER A 723 2.55 -11.04 -23.84
C SER A 723 4.04 -10.94 -24.14
N TYR A 724 4.84 -11.91 -23.76
CA TYR A 724 6.32 -11.91 -23.82
C TYR A 724 6.97 -10.72 -23.10
N THR A 725 6.23 -10.03 -22.23
CA THR A 725 6.76 -8.95 -21.40
C THR A 725 7.53 -9.51 -20.20
N HIS A 726 8.62 -8.85 -19.84
CA HIS A 726 9.31 -9.15 -18.59
C HIS A 726 8.44 -8.74 -17.41
N LEU A 727 8.05 -9.70 -16.57
CA LEU A 727 7.40 -9.41 -15.29
C LEU A 727 8.46 -8.94 -14.31
N ARG A 728 8.60 -7.62 -14.17
CA ARG A 728 9.41 -7.01 -13.12
C ARG A 728 8.48 -6.68 -11.95
N ALA A 729 8.80 -7.18 -10.77
CA ALA A 729 7.90 -7.16 -9.61
C ALA A 729 7.45 -5.76 -9.13
N HIS A 730 8.07 -4.69 -9.59
CA HIS A 730 7.77 -3.32 -9.16
C HIS A 730 7.59 -2.29 -10.27
N GLU A 731 7.95 -2.61 -11.49
CA GLU A 731 7.76 -1.72 -12.65
C GLU A 731 6.53 -2.11 -13.49
N THR A 732 6.00 -3.31 -13.29
CA THR A 732 4.79 -3.79 -14.00
C THR A 732 3.58 -2.90 -13.81
N CYS A 733 3.54 -2.09 -12.76
CA CYS A 733 2.49 -1.08 -12.60
C CYS A 733 2.77 0.24 -13.32
N ALA A 734 4.00 0.49 -13.78
CA ALA A 734 4.37 1.72 -14.48
C ALA A 734 4.51 1.53 -16.00
N ASP A 735 4.84 0.31 -16.45
CA ASP A 735 5.16 0.00 -17.87
C ASP A 735 4.08 -0.83 -18.58
N LEU A 736 3.07 -1.32 -17.86
CA LEU A 736 1.86 -1.92 -18.39
C LEU A 736 0.68 -0.97 -18.21
#